data_2b0c0e540a98f36bc1d177f20cac90ce
#
_entry.id   2b0c0e540a98f36bc1d177f20cac90ce
#
_cell.length_a   1.000
_cell.length_b   1.000
_cell.length_c   1.000
_cell.angle_alpha   90.00
_cell.angle_beta   90.00
_cell.angle_gamma   90.00
#
_symmetry.space_group_name_H-M   'P 1'
#
loop_
_entity.id
_entity.type
_entity.pdbx_description
1 polymer ?
#
loop_
_entity_poly.entity_id
_entity_poly.type
_entity_poly.pdbx_seq_one_letter_code
_entity_poly.pdbx_strand_id
1 'polypeptide(L)'
;MKEDFVFTLKEISEWVKDGSLVDIPALQRGLVWKPKQVELLWDSLLRGFPIGSFMLSDVGDGQSNAKYYLMDGQQRFNAISLGFNNDEKANAMLWIDVNPSETKGSTRTYWVKATTDAHPWGFHNNDDCTVLNTSEKRAAMSEFGLDNKNIYNDKISIRQTWPYFAKCPIPLSIVLSASTEKKEDFVRDIKDGFNSFCPNSEYKEKIHLVDDDVIKLYEAFKRLKDYKVGCCHLPLEVMKKETEEDLTDQTTLEVLFNRINTGGTRISQDDLNYSAIKAYWPTIKNKNDELAKSYMNPSKLVMLSFRLAALLNINNEKWVSDYSIKQIRTLAKSNEKTAIENLYNDKISGIDSILKRIDEWLGVNQTNGVPAILRTSIAYKSPDVYLLLMYFAKRSFIDDIAIDPAEIKALAFALHWFGNNKKAVAEDIYKRCKETFDIDYVLEGLSQSFHDCNILHVYSVEDVKNWYSNQCDCDPKWNFNKMEETDAWIHFFNRIFWYGSSEAREMLLYAQRHYINTHFSNYDPARSDLWEDYNRPWDFDHIIPQDWVNNKRQEYRAFDQIWLNCIGNMAAISYEINRGKGNRENFEEYEENQESLLFDNRSKEISPDLTKHKEQSAIFASVTFDRFIKIYKQIYELVGCLFNRIKLSKNLLERKQLFTKIIESTGAKAYFATEGGNEYEVIREQDWARDWIGVGIVLGDYYACLEWEAVKDENGNRKNVEIGIRKAPTSHVTQERRDAIKDLVLDSYQQETNNGWWYYWRDGSNLSEDEIINEIRKIKTEIEDKIKISQ
;
A
#
# COMPACT_ATOMS: atom_id res chain seq x y z
N MET A 1 -23.04 -38.23 32.67
CA MET A 1 -22.00 -38.87 31.82
C MET A 1 -21.01 -37.75 31.45
N LYS A 2 -19.74 -37.88 31.82
CA LYS A 2 -18.73 -37.00 31.21
C LYS A 2 -18.72 -37.29 29.72
N GLU A 3 -19.17 -36.36 28.90
CA GLU A 3 -18.96 -36.45 27.46
C GLU A 3 -17.44 -36.44 27.27
N ASP A 4 -16.87 -37.50 26.68
CA ASP A 4 -15.49 -37.51 26.28
C ASP A 4 -15.39 -36.57 25.07
N PHE A 5 -14.83 -35.36 25.25
CA PHE A 5 -14.58 -34.39 24.19
C PHE A 5 -13.41 -34.86 23.30
N VAL A 6 -13.63 -35.96 22.62
CA VAL A 6 -12.65 -36.61 21.71
C VAL A 6 -13.37 -36.96 20.39
N PHE A 7 -12.88 -36.46 19.28
CA PHE A 7 -13.53 -36.59 17.97
C PHE A 7 -12.57 -37.14 16.93
N THR A 8 -13.09 -37.94 16.00
CA THR A 8 -12.36 -38.36 14.77
C THR A 8 -12.28 -37.18 13.79
N LEU A 9 -11.35 -37.25 12.82
CA LEU A 9 -11.23 -36.22 11.79
C LEU A 9 -12.51 -36.09 10.93
N LYS A 10 -13.20 -37.19 10.70
CA LYS A 10 -14.47 -37.20 9.97
C LYS A 10 -15.55 -36.46 10.74
N GLU A 11 -15.71 -36.74 12.03
CA GLU A 11 -16.66 -36.02 12.88
C GLU A 11 -16.33 -34.53 12.93
N ILE A 12 -15.03 -34.16 13.05
CA ILE A 12 -14.59 -32.75 13.01
C ILE A 12 -15.00 -32.09 11.69
N SER A 13 -14.81 -32.74 10.54
CA SER A 13 -15.17 -32.21 9.22
C SER A 13 -16.68 -31.95 9.05
N GLU A 14 -17.51 -32.62 9.86
CA GLU A 14 -18.97 -32.54 9.83
C GLU A 14 -19.53 -31.53 10.87
N TRP A 15 -18.72 -31.03 11.79
CA TRP A 15 -19.17 -30.17 12.92
C TRP A 15 -20.10 -29.01 12.51
N VAL A 16 -19.84 -28.38 11.39
CA VAL A 16 -20.57 -27.17 10.94
C VAL A 16 -21.59 -27.49 9.85
N LYS A 17 -21.57 -28.73 9.30
CA LYS A 17 -22.35 -29.10 8.11
C LYS A 17 -23.87 -28.98 8.28
N ASP A 18 -24.38 -29.30 9.48
CA ASP A 18 -25.80 -29.20 9.80
C ASP A 18 -26.12 -28.11 10.84
N GLY A 19 -25.11 -27.32 11.26
CA GLY A 19 -25.27 -26.23 12.23
C GLY A 19 -25.76 -26.66 13.62
N SER A 20 -25.74 -27.97 13.92
CA SER A 20 -26.32 -28.51 15.16
C SER A 20 -25.32 -28.83 16.28
N LEU A 21 -24.07 -29.16 15.91
CA LEU A 21 -23.07 -29.52 16.93
C LEU A 21 -22.13 -28.39 17.27
N VAL A 22 -21.45 -27.83 16.28
CA VAL A 22 -20.46 -26.76 16.47
C VAL A 22 -20.74 -25.62 15.51
N ASP A 23 -20.78 -24.41 16.03
CA ASP A 23 -20.80 -23.18 15.26
C ASP A 23 -19.46 -22.43 15.40
N ILE A 24 -19.12 -21.66 14.40
CA ILE A 24 -17.92 -20.81 14.43
C ILE A 24 -18.36 -19.43 14.86
N PRO A 25 -17.92 -18.93 16.04
CA PRO A 25 -18.28 -17.59 16.49
C PRO A 25 -17.99 -16.56 15.38
N ALA A 26 -18.91 -15.63 15.20
CA ALA A 26 -18.75 -14.58 14.18
C ALA A 26 -17.49 -13.74 14.38
N LEU A 27 -16.93 -13.73 15.59
CA LEU A 27 -15.64 -13.10 15.90
C LEU A 27 -14.42 -13.80 15.26
N GLN A 28 -14.58 -14.96 14.65
CA GLN A 28 -13.48 -15.70 14.03
C GLN A 28 -13.40 -15.44 12.53
N ARG A 29 -12.18 -15.52 11.98
CA ARG A 29 -11.89 -15.29 10.55
C ARG A 29 -12.04 -16.59 9.74
N GLY A 30 -12.17 -16.43 8.40
CA GLY A 30 -12.13 -17.55 7.46
C GLY A 30 -10.76 -18.24 7.38
N LEU A 31 -10.55 -19.08 6.37
CA LEU A 31 -9.26 -19.75 6.14
C LEU A 31 -8.19 -18.68 5.80
N VAL A 32 -7.16 -18.59 6.65
CA VAL A 32 -6.02 -17.68 6.51
C VAL A 32 -4.73 -18.45 6.28
N TRP A 33 -4.75 -19.77 6.54
CA TRP A 33 -3.58 -20.60 6.32
C TRP A 33 -3.18 -20.64 4.86
N LYS A 34 -1.88 -20.49 4.62
CA LYS A 34 -1.28 -20.66 3.30
C LYS A 34 -1.24 -22.16 2.92
N PRO A 35 -1.17 -22.48 1.63
CA PRO A 35 -1.08 -23.87 1.16
C PRO A 35 -0.04 -24.72 1.91
N LYS A 36 1.15 -24.16 2.16
CA LYS A 36 2.20 -24.80 2.96
C LYS A 36 1.71 -25.31 4.33
N GLN A 37 0.93 -24.51 5.05
CA GLN A 37 0.44 -24.87 6.39
C GLN A 37 -0.61 -25.98 6.33
N VAL A 38 -1.48 -25.95 5.32
CA VAL A 38 -2.50 -26.98 5.09
C VAL A 38 -1.83 -28.30 4.67
N GLU A 39 -0.89 -28.27 3.73
CA GLU A 39 -0.18 -29.45 3.25
C GLU A 39 0.64 -30.11 4.38
N LEU A 40 1.34 -29.32 5.20
CA LEU A 40 2.10 -29.83 6.35
C LEU A 40 1.21 -30.39 7.46
N LEU A 41 0.02 -29.82 7.66
CA LEU A 41 -0.94 -30.41 8.61
C LEU A 41 -1.32 -31.83 8.18
N TRP A 42 -1.64 -32.01 6.90
CA TRP A 42 -2.04 -33.32 6.38
C TRP A 42 -0.89 -34.35 6.37
N ASP A 43 0.35 -33.92 6.07
CA ASP A 43 1.53 -34.78 6.26
C ASP A 43 1.66 -35.22 7.73
N SER A 44 1.49 -34.28 8.67
CA SER A 44 1.53 -34.60 10.11
C SER A 44 0.44 -35.58 10.53
N LEU A 45 -0.78 -35.40 10.04
CA LEU A 45 -1.90 -36.31 10.31
C LEU A 45 -1.64 -37.72 9.78
N LEU A 46 -1.18 -37.84 8.54
CA LEU A 46 -0.89 -39.13 7.92
C LEU A 46 0.29 -39.86 8.60
N ARG A 47 1.24 -39.11 9.17
CA ARG A 47 2.32 -39.65 10.00
C ARG A 47 1.86 -40.04 11.40
N GLY A 48 0.67 -39.63 11.82
CA GLY A 48 0.15 -39.84 13.16
C GLY A 48 0.73 -38.87 14.20
N PHE A 49 1.25 -37.70 13.78
CA PHE A 49 1.75 -36.70 14.69
C PHE A 49 0.60 -35.95 15.35
N PRO A 50 0.73 -35.53 16.62
CA PRO A 50 -0.28 -34.74 17.30
C PRO A 50 -0.41 -33.33 16.67
N ILE A 51 -1.64 -32.90 16.42
CA ILE A 51 -1.93 -31.58 15.81
C ILE A 51 -2.40 -30.54 16.83
N GLY A 52 -2.35 -30.86 18.12
CA GLY A 52 -2.91 -30.03 19.19
C GLY A 52 -4.42 -30.25 19.40
N SER A 53 -4.97 -29.67 20.45
CA SER A 53 -6.38 -29.77 20.81
C SER A 53 -7.20 -28.64 20.21
N PHE A 54 -8.53 -28.86 20.04
CA PHE A 54 -9.50 -27.79 19.80
C PHE A 54 -10.01 -27.24 21.14
N MET A 55 -10.57 -26.04 21.10
CA MET A 55 -11.25 -25.45 22.24
C MET A 55 -12.71 -25.19 21.88
N LEU A 56 -13.64 -25.79 22.61
CA LEU A 56 -15.08 -25.64 22.47
C LEU A 56 -15.67 -24.95 23.68
N SER A 57 -16.62 -24.04 23.48
CA SER A 57 -17.42 -23.47 24.59
C SER A 57 -18.87 -23.76 24.37
N ASP A 58 -19.64 -23.85 25.47
CA ASP A 58 -21.09 -23.96 25.37
C ASP A 58 -21.69 -22.70 24.73
N VAL A 59 -22.77 -22.89 23.98
CA VAL A 59 -23.55 -21.79 23.38
C VAL A 59 -24.63 -21.39 24.39
N GLY A 60 -24.72 -20.07 24.65
CA GLY A 60 -25.80 -19.53 25.50
C GLY A 60 -27.17 -19.53 24.80
N ASP A 61 -28.23 -19.51 25.57
CA ASP A 61 -29.62 -19.54 25.10
C ASP A 61 -29.90 -18.45 24.04
N GLY A 62 -30.44 -18.90 22.90
CA GLY A 62 -30.87 -18.01 21.80
C GLY A 62 -29.73 -17.39 20.95
N GLN A 63 -28.48 -17.83 21.11
CA GLN A 63 -27.33 -17.29 20.34
C GLN A 63 -27.06 -18.06 19.05
N SER A 64 -27.22 -19.38 19.05
CA SER A 64 -27.06 -20.26 17.88
C SER A 64 -27.89 -21.53 18.10
N ASN A 65 -28.19 -22.25 17.01
CA ASN A 65 -28.80 -23.58 17.08
C ASN A 65 -27.77 -24.68 17.41
N ALA A 66 -26.48 -24.38 17.40
CA ALA A 66 -25.41 -25.30 17.72
C ALA A 66 -25.25 -25.49 19.24
N LYS A 67 -24.70 -26.66 19.62
CA LYS A 67 -24.42 -26.98 21.03
C LYS A 67 -23.16 -26.27 21.53
N TYR A 68 -22.16 -26.12 20.68
CA TYR A 68 -20.85 -25.54 21.03
C TYR A 68 -20.40 -24.46 20.04
N TYR A 69 -19.57 -23.53 20.53
CA TYR A 69 -18.75 -22.64 19.71
C TYR A 69 -17.32 -23.15 19.62
N LEU A 70 -16.72 -23.12 18.41
CA LEU A 70 -15.28 -23.38 18.21
C LEU A 70 -14.48 -22.14 18.57
N MET A 71 -13.79 -22.18 19.71
CA MET A 71 -13.03 -21.04 20.26
C MET A 71 -11.58 -21.00 19.77
N ASP A 72 -10.93 -22.16 19.61
CA ASP A 72 -9.57 -22.28 19.03
C ASP A 72 -9.48 -23.49 18.12
N GLY A 73 -8.59 -23.41 17.15
CA GLY A 73 -8.33 -24.45 16.18
C GLY A 73 -9.07 -24.27 14.85
N GLN A 74 -9.72 -23.11 14.60
CA GLN A 74 -10.49 -22.85 13.39
C GLN A 74 -9.68 -23.11 12.09
N GLN A 75 -8.42 -22.70 12.04
CA GLN A 75 -7.59 -22.94 10.86
C GLN A 75 -7.33 -24.44 10.60
N ARG A 76 -7.12 -25.19 11.68
CA ARG A 76 -7.00 -26.67 11.64
C ARG A 76 -8.33 -27.32 11.21
N PHE A 77 -9.44 -26.84 11.77
CA PHE A 77 -10.79 -27.26 11.37
C PHE A 77 -11.01 -27.04 9.85
N ASN A 78 -10.73 -25.84 9.37
CA ASN A 78 -10.90 -25.50 7.95
C ASN A 78 -10.01 -26.40 7.06
N ALA A 79 -8.76 -26.65 7.44
CA ALA A 79 -7.84 -27.49 6.69
C ALA A 79 -8.26 -28.97 6.71
N ILE A 80 -8.80 -29.48 7.83
CA ILE A 80 -9.35 -30.83 7.92
C ILE A 80 -10.61 -30.93 7.04
N SER A 81 -11.55 -30.00 7.18
CA SER A 81 -12.79 -29.97 6.40
C SER A 81 -12.51 -29.90 4.91
N LEU A 82 -11.47 -29.14 4.48
CA LEU A 82 -11.06 -29.07 3.07
C LEU A 82 -10.62 -30.44 2.54
N GLY A 83 -9.98 -31.27 3.34
CA GLY A 83 -9.57 -32.62 2.93
C GLY A 83 -10.76 -33.55 2.63
N PHE A 84 -11.87 -33.41 3.37
CA PHE A 84 -13.10 -34.19 3.16
C PHE A 84 -14.08 -33.53 2.16
N ASN A 85 -13.76 -32.34 1.66
CA ASN A 85 -14.67 -31.56 0.83
C ASN A 85 -14.72 -32.08 -0.62
N ASN A 86 -15.95 -32.35 -1.09
CA ASN A 86 -16.27 -32.68 -2.49
C ASN A 86 -17.18 -31.64 -3.14
N ASP A 87 -17.41 -30.48 -2.51
CA ASP A 87 -18.31 -29.46 -3.02
C ASP A 87 -17.80 -28.90 -4.36
N GLU A 88 -18.66 -28.89 -5.37
CA GLU A 88 -18.37 -28.35 -6.70
C GLU A 88 -18.09 -26.84 -6.70
N LYS A 89 -18.51 -26.13 -5.66
CA LYS A 89 -18.30 -24.67 -5.49
C LYS A 89 -17.08 -24.32 -4.63
N ALA A 90 -16.29 -25.33 -4.23
CA ALA A 90 -15.10 -25.07 -3.43
C ALA A 90 -14.06 -24.25 -4.20
N ASN A 91 -13.46 -23.27 -3.54
CA ASN A 91 -12.40 -22.41 -4.09
C ASN A 91 -10.99 -23.03 -3.94
N ALA A 92 -10.89 -24.18 -3.31
CA ALA A 92 -9.65 -24.94 -3.14
C ALA A 92 -9.93 -26.44 -3.09
N MET A 93 -8.93 -27.24 -3.45
CA MET A 93 -9.01 -28.71 -3.45
C MET A 93 -7.68 -29.27 -2.95
N LEU A 94 -7.76 -30.35 -2.16
CA LEU A 94 -6.58 -31.10 -1.73
C LEU A 94 -6.43 -32.40 -2.50
N TRP A 95 -5.20 -32.70 -2.83
CA TRP A 95 -4.77 -33.89 -3.56
C TRP A 95 -3.72 -34.64 -2.75
N ILE A 96 -3.59 -35.91 -2.92
CA ILE A 96 -2.44 -36.67 -2.49
C ILE A 96 -1.70 -37.20 -3.71
N ASP A 97 -0.40 -36.98 -3.77
CA ASP A 97 0.46 -37.58 -4.78
C ASP A 97 0.82 -39.01 -4.31
N VAL A 98 0.28 -40.01 -5.01
CA VAL A 98 0.43 -41.42 -4.65
C VAL A 98 1.83 -41.95 -4.95
N ASN A 99 2.52 -41.34 -5.93
CA ASN A 99 3.88 -41.71 -6.34
C ASN A 99 4.79 -40.47 -6.44
N PRO A 100 5.05 -39.79 -5.33
CA PRO A 100 5.78 -38.53 -5.35
C PRO A 100 7.24 -38.71 -5.79
N SER A 101 7.77 -37.69 -6.49
CA SER A 101 9.20 -37.61 -6.77
C SER A 101 9.98 -37.36 -5.48
N GLU A 102 11.10 -38.05 -5.30
CA GLU A 102 11.99 -37.78 -4.21
C GLU A 102 12.54 -36.34 -4.30
N THR A 103 12.29 -35.54 -3.26
CA THR A 103 12.79 -34.16 -3.14
C THR A 103 13.87 -34.12 -2.09
N LYS A 104 15.12 -33.91 -2.51
CA LYS A 104 16.26 -33.81 -1.59
C LYS A 104 16.06 -32.68 -0.58
N GLY A 105 16.19 -33.00 0.69
CA GLY A 105 16.11 -32.04 1.80
C GLY A 105 14.70 -31.74 2.29
N SER A 106 13.65 -32.33 1.73
CA SER A 106 12.29 -32.22 2.26
C SER A 106 12.12 -33.03 3.53
N THR A 107 11.32 -32.49 4.45
CA THR A 107 10.93 -33.15 5.70
C THR A 107 9.63 -33.94 5.57
N ARG A 108 8.94 -33.86 4.43
CA ARG A 108 7.64 -34.50 4.17
C ARG A 108 7.79 -36.00 3.90
N THR A 109 6.84 -36.74 4.41
CA THR A 109 6.67 -38.18 4.10
C THR A 109 5.53 -38.39 3.12
N TYR A 110 4.43 -37.66 3.29
CA TYR A 110 3.25 -37.69 2.42
C TYR A 110 3.08 -36.37 1.71
N TRP A 111 2.98 -36.42 0.39
CA TRP A 111 2.85 -35.25 -0.45
C TRP A 111 1.38 -34.91 -0.71
N VAL A 112 0.76 -34.25 0.27
CA VAL A 112 -0.52 -33.60 0.06
C VAL A 112 -0.27 -32.27 -0.63
N LYS A 113 -1.06 -31.96 -1.66
CA LYS A 113 -0.95 -30.80 -2.52
C LYS A 113 -2.26 -30.04 -2.55
N ALA A 114 -2.17 -28.71 -2.60
CA ALA A 114 -3.34 -27.86 -2.72
C ALA A 114 -3.41 -27.25 -4.13
N THR A 115 -4.62 -27.15 -4.68
CA THR A 115 -4.96 -26.26 -5.78
C THR A 115 -5.96 -25.22 -5.29
N THR A 116 -5.88 -23.99 -5.79
CA THR A 116 -6.78 -22.89 -5.43
C THR A 116 -7.27 -22.20 -6.70
N ASP A 117 -8.33 -21.40 -6.62
CA ASP A 117 -8.81 -20.61 -7.76
C ASP A 117 -7.71 -19.71 -8.35
N ALA A 118 -6.83 -19.16 -7.49
CA ALA A 118 -5.69 -18.36 -7.94
C ALA A 118 -4.51 -19.19 -8.47
N HIS A 119 -4.37 -20.43 -8.03
CA HIS A 119 -3.31 -21.37 -8.44
C HIS A 119 -3.92 -22.74 -8.81
N PRO A 120 -4.67 -22.80 -9.91
CA PRO A 120 -5.32 -24.04 -10.33
C PRO A 120 -4.33 -25.15 -10.74
N TRP A 121 -3.09 -24.81 -11.06
CA TRP A 121 -1.94 -25.70 -11.31
C TRP A 121 -1.20 -26.15 -10.04
N GLY A 122 -1.59 -25.67 -8.86
CA GLY A 122 -0.91 -25.95 -7.59
C GLY A 122 0.42 -25.22 -7.43
N PHE A 123 1.33 -25.79 -6.65
CA PHE A 123 2.59 -25.23 -6.20
C PHE A 123 3.75 -26.19 -6.44
N HIS A 124 4.99 -25.68 -6.38
CA HIS A 124 6.19 -26.54 -6.50
C HIS A 124 6.25 -27.64 -5.46
N ASN A 125 6.96 -28.74 -5.81
CA ASN A 125 7.29 -29.83 -4.89
C ASN A 125 8.47 -29.43 -3.98
N ASN A 126 8.26 -28.43 -3.12
CA ASN A 126 9.20 -28.03 -2.07
C ASN A 126 8.44 -27.73 -0.78
N ASP A 127 9.17 -27.67 0.33
CA ASP A 127 8.56 -27.45 1.65
C ASP A 127 7.94 -26.05 1.78
N ASP A 128 8.32 -25.10 0.94
CA ASP A 128 7.83 -23.73 0.97
C ASP A 128 6.58 -23.49 0.08
N CYS A 129 6.18 -24.47 -0.72
CA CYS A 129 5.07 -24.36 -1.67
C CYS A 129 5.20 -23.11 -2.54
N THR A 130 6.35 -22.95 -3.19
CA THR A 130 6.59 -21.76 -4.03
C THR A 130 5.68 -21.79 -5.25
N VAL A 131 5.24 -20.59 -5.68
CA VAL A 131 4.37 -20.47 -6.86
C VAL A 131 5.11 -20.82 -8.15
N LEU A 132 4.41 -21.37 -9.11
CA LEU A 132 4.93 -21.64 -10.45
C LEU A 132 5.28 -20.35 -11.16
N ASN A 133 6.39 -20.35 -11.90
CA ASN A 133 6.69 -19.27 -12.82
C ASN A 133 5.76 -19.36 -14.06
N THR A 134 5.79 -18.36 -14.92
CA THR A 134 4.85 -18.27 -16.03
C THR A 134 5.07 -19.36 -17.09
N SER A 135 6.33 -19.71 -17.35
CA SER A 135 6.63 -20.82 -18.29
C SER A 135 6.07 -22.14 -17.79
N GLU A 136 6.19 -22.41 -16.47
CA GLU A 136 5.61 -23.59 -15.83
C GLU A 136 4.08 -23.55 -15.82
N LYS A 137 3.47 -22.39 -15.59
CA LYS A 137 2.01 -22.21 -15.68
C LYS A 137 1.49 -22.53 -17.09
N ARG A 138 2.18 -22.07 -18.13
CA ARG A 138 1.83 -22.40 -19.51
C ARG A 138 2.00 -23.87 -19.82
N ALA A 139 3.10 -24.47 -19.39
CA ALA A 139 3.32 -25.89 -19.54
C ALA A 139 2.22 -26.69 -18.84
N ALA A 140 1.81 -26.28 -17.63
CA ALA A 140 0.69 -26.89 -16.92
C ALA A 140 -0.63 -26.73 -17.70
N MET A 141 -0.89 -25.54 -18.26
CA MET A 141 -2.10 -25.29 -19.06
C MET A 141 -2.16 -26.17 -20.31
N SER A 142 -1.04 -26.33 -21.01
CA SER A 142 -0.91 -27.22 -22.15
C SER A 142 -1.11 -28.67 -21.72
N GLU A 143 -0.56 -29.08 -20.59
CA GLU A 143 -0.76 -30.42 -20.03
C GLU A 143 -2.22 -30.68 -19.66
N PHE A 144 -2.95 -29.65 -19.24
CA PHE A 144 -4.38 -29.78 -18.94
C PHE A 144 -5.30 -29.68 -20.18
N GLY A 145 -4.75 -29.47 -21.37
CA GLY A 145 -5.54 -29.26 -22.60
C GLY A 145 -6.26 -27.93 -22.65
N LEU A 146 -5.71 -26.91 -21.98
CA LEU A 146 -6.29 -25.57 -21.82
C LEU A 146 -5.48 -24.48 -22.53
N ASP A 147 -4.79 -24.79 -23.64
CA ASP A 147 -3.96 -23.89 -24.44
C ASP A 147 -4.70 -22.65 -24.95
N ASN A 148 -6.01 -22.73 -25.08
CA ASN A 148 -6.86 -21.63 -25.50
C ASN A 148 -7.19 -20.62 -24.39
N LYS A 149 -6.76 -20.88 -23.16
CA LYS A 149 -6.99 -20.01 -21.99
C LYS A 149 -5.79 -19.10 -21.70
N ASN A 150 -6.10 -17.87 -21.32
CA ASN A 150 -5.10 -16.93 -20.84
C ASN A 150 -4.93 -17.06 -19.33
N ILE A 151 -3.70 -17.36 -18.89
CA ILE A 151 -3.36 -17.53 -17.46
C ILE A 151 -3.56 -16.27 -16.61
N TYR A 152 -3.72 -15.08 -17.22
CA TYR A 152 -3.91 -13.82 -16.52
C TYR A 152 -5.36 -13.32 -16.58
N ASN A 153 -6.08 -13.64 -17.65
CA ASN A 153 -7.36 -13.02 -17.95
C ASN A 153 -8.55 -13.97 -17.82
N ASP A 154 -8.31 -15.29 -17.87
CA ASP A 154 -9.38 -16.27 -17.82
C ASP A 154 -9.47 -16.93 -16.45
N LYS A 155 -10.71 -17.11 -15.97
CA LYS A 155 -10.95 -17.94 -14.79
C LYS A 155 -10.78 -19.41 -15.19
N ILE A 156 -9.86 -20.09 -14.51
CA ILE A 156 -9.59 -21.52 -14.71
C ILE A 156 -10.18 -22.27 -13.51
N SER A 157 -11.04 -23.25 -13.80
CA SER A 157 -11.64 -24.04 -12.73
C SER A 157 -10.65 -25.06 -12.17
N ILE A 158 -10.50 -25.12 -10.85
CA ILE A 158 -9.73 -26.17 -10.15
C ILE A 158 -10.27 -27.58 -10.39
N ARG A 159 -11.46 -27.69 -10.99
CA ARG A 159 -12.07 -28.98 -11.38
C ARG A 159 -11.60 -29.49 -12.75
N GLN A 160 -10.92 -28.63 -13.53
CA GLN A 160 -10.37 -28.97 -14.84
C GLN A 160 -8.86 -29.19 -14.81
N THR A 161 -8.25 -29.02 -13.63
CA THR A 161 -6.80 -29.02 -13.43
C THR A 161 -6.42 -29.94 -12.27
N TRP A 162 -5.12 -30.11 -12.08
CA TRP A 162 -4.51 -30.85 -10.96
C TRP A 162 -3.14 -30.25 -10.60
N PRO A 163 -2.52 -30.66 -9.48
CA PRO A 163 -1.16 -30.18 -9.15
C PRO A 163 -0.16 -30.61 -10.21
N TYR A 164 0.37 -29.67 -10.98
CA TYR A 164 1.25 -29.91 -12.13
C TYR A 164 2.53 -30.71 -11.79
N PHE A 165 3.12 -30.46 -10.63
CA PHE A 165 4.33 -31.15 -10.19
C PHE A 165 4.06 -32.49 -9.48
N ALA A 166 2.82 -32.93 -9.34
CA ALA A 166 2.50 -34.23 -8.79
C ALA A 166 2.51 -35.29 -9.89
N LYS A 167 3.11 -36.45 -9.63
CA LYS A 167 3.14 -37.55 -10.63
C LYS A 167 1.83 -38.34 -10.73
N CYS A 168 1.20 -38.58 -9.57
CA CYS A 168 -0.06 -39.30 -9.51
C CYS A 168 -0.99 -38.64 -8.49
N PRO A 169 -1.51 -37.41 -8.78
CA PRO A 169 -2.39 -36.71 -7.88
C PRO A 169 -3.78 -37.27 -7.89
N ILE A 170 -4.29 -37.69 -6.73
CA ILE A 170 -5.68 -38.11 -6.52
C ILE A 170 -6.34 -37.19 -5.54
N PRO A 171 -7.61 -36.77 -5.73
CA PRO A 171 -8.33 -36.01 -4.71
C PRO A 171 -8.25 -36.68 -3.34
N LEU A 172 -7.80 -35.97 -2.33
CA LEU A 172 -7.63 -36.51 -1.00
C LEU A 172 -8.94 -37.08 -0.43
N SER A 173 -10.06 -36.45 -0.76
CA SER A 173 -11.39 -36.89 -0.34
C SER A 173 -11.77 -38.31 -0.84
N ILE A 174 -11.28 -38.70 -2.02
CA ILE A 174 -11.48 -40.09 -2.55
C ILE A 174 -10.78 -41.08 -1.63
N VAL A 175 -9.51 -40.81 -1.29
CA VAL A 175 -8.72 -41.72 -0.46
C VAL A 175 -9.27 -41.77 0.99
N LEU A 176 -9.73 -40.63 1.53
CA LEU A 176 -10.36 -40.52 2.86
C LEU A 176 -11.70 -41.29 2.92
N SER A 177 -12.39 -41.47 1.79
CA SER A 177 -13.67 -42.18 1.71
C SER A 177 -13.51 -43.71 1.54
N ALA A 178 -12.33 -44.16 1.11
CA ALA A 178 -12.07 -45.57 0.85
C ALA A 178 -12.13 -46.43 2.13
N SER A 179 -12.56 -47.70 2.01
CA SER A 179 -12.57 -48.65 3.11
C SER A 179 -11.14 -48.99 3.54
N THR A 180 -10.91 -49.05 4.84
CA THR A 180 -9.62 -49.46 5.43
C THR A 180 -9.71 -50.79 6.17
N GLU A 181 -10.77 -51.59 5.94
CA GLU A 181 -10.93 -52.91 6.58
C GLU A 181 -9.91 -53.90 5.99
N LYS A 182 -9.78 -53.92 4.66
CA LYS A 182 -8.82 -54.75 3.95
C LYS A 182 -8.07 -53.94 2.88
N LYS A 183 -6.84 -54.37 2.59
CA LYS A 183 -6.00 -53.72 1.57
C LYS A 183 -6.61 -53.75 0.19
N GLU A 184 -7.23 -54.89 -0.15
CA GLU A 184 -7.87 -55.10 -1.43
C GLU A 184 -9.07 -54.16 -1.62
N ASP A 185 -9.89 -54.01 -0.60
CA ASP A 185 -11.04 -53.08 -0.60
C ASP A 185 -10.56 -51.62 -0.73
N PHE A 186 -9.51 -51.25 0.00
CA PHE A 186 -8.90 -49.93 -0.08
C PHE A 186 -8.45 -49.60 -1.51
N VAL A 187 -7.71 -50.52 -2.14
CA VAL A 187 -7.23 -50.33 -3.51
C VAL A 187 -8.40 -50.23 -4.50
N ARG A 188 -9.38 -51.13 -4.38
CA ARG A 188 -10.58 -51.11 -5.22
C ARG A 188 -11.34 -49.80 -5.13
N ASP A 189 -11.65 -49.36 -3.91
CA ASP A 189 -12.44 -48.14 -3.67
C ASP A 189 -11.74 -46.90 -4.20
N ILE A 190 -10.41 -46.82 -4.07
CA ILE A 190 -9.63 -45.73 -4.65
C ILE A 190 -9.64 -45.76 -6.17
N LYS A 191 -9.51 -46.94 -6.78
CA LYS A 191 -9.59 -47.09 -8.23
C LYS A 191 -10.96 -46.71 -8.78
N ASP A 192 -12.03 -47.15 -8.12
CA ASP A 192 -13.39 -46.81 -8.51
C ASP A 192 -13.63 -45.30 -8.38
N GLY A 193 -13.15 -44.67 -7.29
CA GLY A 193 -13.18 -43.23 -7.10
C GLY A 193 -12.37 -42.47 -8.15
N PHE A 194 -11.16 -42.93 -8.46
CA PHE A 194 -10.30 -42.38 -9.50
C PHE A 194 -10.93 -42.48 -10.89
N ASN A 195 -11.53 -43.62 -11.22
CA ASN A 195 -12.20 -43.83 -12.50
C ASN A 195 -13.45 -42.98 -12.68
N SER A 196 -14.18 -42.70 -11.57
CA SER A 196 -15.35 -41.82 -11.57
C SER A 196 -15.00 -40.33 -11.56
N PHE A 197 -13.86 -39.95 -10.97
CA PHE A 197 -13.34 -38.60 -10.98
C PHE A 197 -12.54 -38.35 -12.26
N CYS A 198 -13.01 -37.44 -13.08
CA CYS A 198 -12.35 -37.09 -14.32
C CYS A 198 -12.44 -35.57 -14.56
N PRO A 199 -11.38 -34.81 -14.26
CA PRO A 199 -11.33 -33.37 -14.57
C PRO A 199 -11.53 -33.13 -16.08
N ASN A 200 -10.83 -33.89 -16.91
CA ASN A 200 -10.91 -33.86 -18.37
C ASN A 200 -10.25 -35.13 -18.97
N SER A 201 -10.23 -35.26 -20.31
CA SER A 201 -9.62 -36.39 -21.02
C SER A 201 -8.13 -36.56 -20.73
N GLU A 202 -7.42 -35.42 -20.66
CA GLU A 202 -5.96 -35.35 -20.46
C GLU A 202 -5.52 -35.98 -19.12
N TYR A 203 -6.33 -35.78 -18.07
CA TYR A 203 -6.05 -36.38 -16.77
C TYR A 203 -5.97 -37.92 -16.83
N LYS A 204 -6.92 -38.54 -17.51
CA LYS A 204 -6.94 -40.03 -17.66
C LYS A 204 -5.81 -40.56 -18.51
N GLU A 205 -5.37 -39.78 -19.50
CA GLU A 205 -4.28 -40.20 -20.38
C GLU A 205 -2.91 -40.07 -19.68
N LYS A 206 -2.76 -39.13 -18.79
CA LYS A 206 -1.47 -38.79 -18.18
C LYS A 206 -1.26 -39.37 -16.79
N ILE A 207 -2.33 -39.52 -16.03
CA ILE A 207 -2.25 -40.03 -14.65
C ILE A 207 -2.55 -41.54 -14.62
N HIS A 208 -1.54 -42.29 -14.24
CA HIS A 208 -1.64 -43.75 -14.15
C HIS A 208 -1.52 -44.22 -12.71
N LEU A 209 -2.58 -44.83 -12.20
CA LEU A 209 -2.66 -45.35 -10.85
C LEU A 209 -2.15 -46.81 -10.80
N VAL A 210 -1.12 -47.04 -10.00
CA VAL A 210 -0.52 -48.36 -9.79
C VAL A 210 -0.92 -48.88 -8.40
N ASP A 211 -1.37 -50.13 -8.33
CA ASP A 211 -1.86 -50.75 -7.10
C ASP A 211 -0.83 -50.75 -5.97
N ASP A 212 0.43 -51.04 -6.29
CA ASP A 212 1.52 -51.09 -5.32
C ASP A 212 1.78 -49.71 -4.68
N ASP A 213 1.56 -48.65 -5.45
CA ASP A 213 1.71 -47.29 -4.91
C ASP A 213 0.55 -46.91 -3.98
N VAL A 214 -0.66 -47.30 -4.34
CA VAL A 214 -1.85 -47.15 -3.48
C VAL A 214 -1.70 -47.93 -2.18
N ILE A 215 -1.21 -49.15 -2.24
CA ILE A 215 -1.00 -50.02 -1.06
C ILE A 215 -0.06 -49.41 -0.06
N LYS A 216 0.95 -48.65 -0.47
CA LYS A 216 1.88 -47.91 0.42
C LYS A 216 1.16 -46.90 1.34
N LEU A 217 0.04 -46.38 0.93
CA LEU A 217 -0.76 -45.43 1.69
C LEU A 217 -1.69 -46.11 2.72
N TYR A 218 -1.99 -47.40 2.55
CA TYR A 218 -3.01 -48.13 3.33
C TYR A 218 -2.81 -47.97 4.85
N GLU A 219 -1.61 -48.22 5.38
CA GLU A 219 -1.38 -48.19 6.84
C GLU A 219 -1.49 -46.73 7.41
N ALA A 220 -1.16 -45.72 6.62
CA ALA A 220 -1.32 -44.34 7.02
C ALA A 220 -2.79 -43.93 7.11
N PHE A 221 -3.61 -44.28 6.10
CA PHE A 221 -5.03 -43.99 6.09
C PHE A 221 -5.84 -44.86 7.07
N LYS A 222 -5.39 -46.09 7.34
CA LYS A 222 -5.95 -46.92 8.38
C LYS A 222 -5.76 -46.29 9.77
N ARG A 223 -4.53 -45.80 10.09
CA ARG A 223 -4.28 -45.04 11.33
C ARG A 223 -5.09 -43.76 11.39
N LEU A 224 -5.26 -43.07 10.26
CA LEU A 224 -5.96 -41.79 10.19
C LEU A 224 -7.45 -41.95 10.53
N LYS A 225 -8.09 -43.07 10.17
CA LYS A 225 -9.50 -43.35 10.54
C LYS A 225 -9.71 -43.47 12.04
N ASP A 226 -8.71 -44.00 12.74
CA ASP A 226 -8.76 -44.17 14.19
C ASP A 226 -8.15 -42.95 14.93
N TYR A 227 -7.66 -41.95 14.17
CA TYR A 227 -7.03 -40.79 14.73
C TYR A 227 -8.07 -39.89 15.44
N LYS A 228 -7.82 -39.63 16.73
CA LYS A 228 -8.73 -38.90 17.58
C LYS A 228 -8.05 -37.61 18.09
N VAL A 229 -8.80 -36.52 18.10
CA VAL A 229 -8.37 -35.22 18.60
C VAL A 229 -9.17 -34.86 19.84
N GLY A 230 -8.48 -34.56 20.92
CA GLY A 230 -9.09 -34.05 22.15
C GLY A 230 -9.49 -32.60 22.02
N CYS A 231 -10.60 -32.24 22.67
CA CYS A 231 -11.09 -30.88 22.78
C CYS A 231 -11.08 -30.40 24.20
N CYS A 232 -10.60 -29.19 24.45
CA CYS A 232 -10.77 -28.50 25.72
C CYS A 232 -12.17 -27.89 25.75
N HIS A 233 -12.97 -28.22 26.78
CA HIS A 233 -14.31 -27.69 26.91
C HIS A 233 -14.36 -26.55 27.92
N LEU A 234 -14.98 -25.44 27.51
CA LEU A 234 -15.26 -24.27 28.33
C LEU A 234 -16.76 -24.24 28.66
N PRO A 235 -17.16 -24.49 29.91
CA PRO A 235 -18.56 -24.47 30.31
C PRO A 235 -19.13 -23.06 30.28
N LEU A 236 -20.46 -22.94 30.14
CA LEU A 236 -21.16 -21.67 30.00
C LEU A 236 -20.89 -20.69 31.16
N GLU A 237 -20.63 -21.20 32.35
CA GLU A 237 -20.34 -20.38 33.52
C GLU A 237 -19.07 -19.56 33.39
N VAL A 238 -18.10 -20.06 32.62
CA VAL A 238 -16.86 -19.33 32.29
C VAL A 238 -17.11 -18.23 31.24
N MET A 239 -18.15 -18.43 30.43
CA MET A 239 -18.57 -17.52 29.35
C MET A 239 -19.77 -16.65 29.76
N LYS A 240 -19.95 -16.37 31.05
CA LYS A 240 -21.08 -15.60 31.55
C LYS A 240 -21.34 -14.35 30.75
N LYS A 241 -22.63 -14.10 30.47
CA LYS A 241 -23.08 -12.80 29.93
C LYS A 241 -22.68 -11.72 30.94
N GLU A 242 -21.86 -10.79 30.49
CA GLU A 242 -21.60 -9.57 31.24
C GLU A 242 -22.92 -8.80 31.34
N THR A 243 -23.24 -8.33 32.52
CA THR A 243 -24.38 -7.45 32.73
C THR A 243 -24.07 -6.07 32.14
N GLU A 244 -25.09 -5.26 31.83
CA GLU A 244 -24.91 -3.90 31.32
C GLU A 244 -24.08 -2.99 32.23
N GLU A 245 -23.88 -3.39 33.47
CA GLU A 245 -23.11 -2.70 34.52
C GLU A 245 -21.61 -3.07 34.51
N ASP A 246 -21.19 -4.14 33.81
CA ASP A 246 -19.80 -4.50 33.69
C ASP A 246 -19.12 -3.54 32.69
N LEU A 247 -18.51 -2.50 33.26
CA LEU A 247 -17.83 -1.40 32.54
C LEU A 247 -16.52 -1.79 31.88
N THR A 248 -16.27 -3.07 31.63
CA THR A 248 -15.09 -3.49 30.86
C THR A 248 -15.27 -3.19 29.37
N ASP A 249 -14.27 -2.64 28.77
CA ASP A 249 -14.27 -2.31 27.32
C ASP A 249 -14.36 -3.55 26.41
N GLN A 250 -14.17 -4.75 26.95
CA GLN A 250 -14.16 -6.03 26.23
C GLN A 250 -15.06 -7.07 26.91
N THR A 251 -15.80 -7.85 26.11
CA THR A 251 -16.52 -8.99 26.61
C THR A 251 -15.57 -10.13 27.01
N THR A 252 -16.03 -11.08 27.88
CA THR A 252 -15.25 -12.27 28.22
C THR A 252 -14.82 -13.05 26.98
N LEU A 253 -15.68 -13.13 25.97
CA LEU A 253 -15.39 -13.75 24.68
C LEU A 253 -14.24 -13.03 23.95
N GLU A 254 -14.27 -11.70 23.89
CA GLU A 254 -13.22 -10.89 23.26
C GLU A 254 -11.89 -11.01 24.01
N VAL A 255 -11.92 -10.99 25.34
CA VAL A 255 -10.71 -11.18 26.18
C VAL A 255 -10.10 -12.56 25.94
N LEU A 256 -10.92 -13.61 25.96
CA LEU A 256 -10.48 -14.98 25.71
C LEU A 256 -9.87 -15.10 24.30
N PHE A 257 -10.57 -14.59 23.28
CA PHE A 257 -10.13 -14.62 21.90
C PHE A 257 -8.79 -13.89 21.70
N ASN A 258 -8.63 -12.71 22.29
CA ASN A 258 -7.38 -11.96 22.23
C ASN A 258 -6.23 -12.73 22.89
N ARG A 259 -6.47 -13.35 24.05
CA ARG A 259 -5.44 -14.13 24.78
C ARG A 259 -5.00 -15.38 24.02
N ILE A 260 -5.94 -16.11 23.44
CA ILE A 260 -5.67 -17.32 22.64
C ILE A 260 -4.82 -16.94 21.40
N ASN A 261 -5.14 -15.83 20.75
CA ASN A 261 -4.46 -15.42 19.52
C ASN A 261 -3.14 -14.66 19.77
N THR A 262 -2.80 -14.30 21.01
CA THR A 262 -1.55 -13.57 21.32
C THR A 262 -0.30 -14.40 21.01
N GLY A 263 -0.39 -15.72 21.03
CA GLY A 263 0.70 -16.65 20.68
C GLY A 263 0.78 -17.04 19.21
N GLY A 264 -0.14 -16.57 18.35
CA GLY A 264 -0.26 -16.93 16.94
C GLY A 264 -0.07 -15.75 15.97
N THR A 265 -0.62 -15.86 14.76
CA THR A 265 -0.64 -14.78 13.78
C THR A 265 -1.50 -13.63 14.31
N ARG A 266 -0.91 -12.43 14.48
CA ARG A 266 -1.62 -11.24 14.97
C ARG A 266 -2.81 -10.93 14.07
N ILE A 267 -3.94 -10.62 14.69
CA ILE A 267 -5.16 -10.17 14.01
C ILE A 267 -5.09 -8.65 13.88
N SER A 268 -5.41 -8.12 12.71
CA SER A 268 -5.53 -6.66 12.54
C SER A 268 -6.76 -6.14 13.29
N GLN A 269 -6.72 -4.85 13.68
CA GLN A 269 -7.88 -4.21 14.32
C GLN A 269 -9.11 -4.21 13.40
N ASP A 270 -8.90 -4.03 12.09
CA ASP A 270 -9.98 -4.07 11.09
C ASP A 270 -10.66 -5.45 11.05
N ASP A 271 -9.89 -6.54 11.14
CA ASP A 271 -10.44 -7.90 11.16
C ASP A 271 -11.19 -8.20 12.45
N LEU A 272 -10.72 -7.69 13.61
CA LEU A 272 -11.43 -7.79 14.88
C LEU A 272 -12.75 -7.04 14.82
N ASN A 273 -12.74 -5.81 14.31
CA ASN A 273 -13.93 -4.99 14.15
C ASN A 273 -14.94 -5.64 13.18
N TYR A 274 -14.43 -6.19 12.08
CA TYR A 274 -15.27 -6.91 11.12
C TYR A 274 -15.90 -8.17 11.75
N SER A 275 -15.16 -8.87 12.58
CA SER A 275 -15.67 -10.00 13.34
C SER A 275 -16.81 -9.60 14.28
N ALA A 276 -16.70 -8.44 14.95
CA ALA A 276 -17.78 -7.88 15.74
C ALA A 276 -19.02 -7.56 14.89
N ILE A 277 -18.84 -7.00 13.68
CA ILE A 277 -19.95 -6.72 12.76
C ILE A 277 -20.64 -8.01 12.31
N LYS A 278 -19.88 -9.08 12.05
CA LYS A 278 -20.48 -10.40 11.75
C LYS A 278 -21.39 -10.88 12.87
N ALA A 279 -20.95 -10.67 14.12
CA ALA A 279 -21.71 -11.10 15.31
C ALA A 279 -22.96 -10.25 15.56
N TYR A 280 -22.80 -8.92 15.50
CA TYR A 280 -23.84 -7.99 15.93
C TYR A 280 -24.71 -7.46 14.79
N TRP A 281 -24.26 -7.64 13.53
CA TRP A 281 -24.94 -7.03 12.37
C TRP A 281 -24.86 -7.89 11.09
N PRO A 282 -25.44 -9.10 11.08
CA PRO A 282 -25.33 -10.05 9.97
C PRO A 282 -25.84 -9.53 8.62
N THR A 283 -26.85 -8.65 8.63
CA THR A 283 -27.46 -8.08 7.41
C THR A 283 -26.46 -7.19 6.64
N ILE A 284 -25.70 -6.39 7.35
CA ILE A 284 -24.62 -5.56 6.75
C ILE A 284 -23.50 -6.46 6.26
N LYS A 285 -23.09 -7.46 7.05
CA LYS A 285 -22.04 -8.42 6.69
C LYS A 285 -22.28 -9.03 5.31
N ASN A 286 -23.47 -9.55 5.05
CA ASN A 286 -23.76 -10.24 3.78
C ASN A 286 -23.66 -9.29 2.57
N LYS A 287 -24.18 -8.06 2.68
CA LYS A 287 -24.09 -7.06 1.62
C LYS A 287 -22.65 -6.57 1.42
N ASN A 288 -21.94 -6.34 2.51
CA ASN A 288 -20.55 -5.93 2.47
C ASN A 288 -19.66 -6.98 1.81
N ASP A 289 -19.85 -8.27 2.12
CA ASP A 289 -19.07 -9.36 1.52
C ASP A 289 -19.30 -9.48 0.02
N GLU A 290 -20.53 -9.22 -0.45
CA GLU A 290 -20.84 -9.24 -1.86
C GLU A 290 -20.12 -8.10 -2.62
N LEU A 291 -20.21 -6.88 -2.11
CA LEU A 291 -19.55 -5.72 -2.69
C LEU A 291 -18.01 -5.83 -2.61
N ALA A 292 -17.51 -6.31 -1.49
CA ALA A 292 -16.08 -6.41 -1.24
C ALA A 292 -15.35 -7.29 -2.25
N LYS A 293 -16.01 -8.30 -2.82
CA LYS A 293 -15.43 -9.17 -3.87
C LYS A 293 -14.87 -8.40 -5.06
N SER A 294 -15.42 -7.23 -5.36
CA SER A 294 -15.06 -6.43 -6.54
C SER A 294 -14.15 -5.24 -6.25
N TYR A 295 -14.01 -4.82 -4.98
CA TYR A 295 -13.34 -3.55 -4.68
C TYR A 295 -12.21 -3.65 -3.67
N MET A 296 -12.38 -4.38 -2.56
CA MET A 296 -11.37 -4.50 -1.50
C MET A 296 -11.75 -5.57 -0.47
N ASN A 297 -10.85 -5.82 0.48
CA ASN A 297 -11.12 -6.74 1.58
C ASN A 297 -12.39 -6.32 2.38
N PRO A 298 -13.27 -7.27 2.76
CA PRO A 298 -14.50 -6.97 3.50
C PRO A 298 -14.31 -6.17 4.78
N SER A 299 -13.26 -6.46 5.55
CA SER A 299 -12.97 -5.72 6.78
C SER A 299 -12.64 -4.25 6.49
N LYS A 300 -11.91 -3.97 5.42
CA LYS A 300 -11.58 -2.62 5.00
C LYS A 300 -12.79 -1.84 4.51
N LEU A 301 -13.58 -2.45 3.64
CA LEU A 301 -14.77 -1.81 3.07
C LEU A 301 -15.76 -1.41 4.16
N VAL A 302 -16.05 -2.29 5.10
CA VAL A 302 -17.02 -2.01 6.16
C VAL A 302 -16.56 -0.88 7.08
N MET A 303 -15.26 -0.83 7.41
CA MET A 303 -14.72 0.23 8.25
C MET A 303 -14.77 1.60 7.54
N LEU A 304 -14.43 1.65 6.25
CA LEU A 304 -14.59 2.87 5.45
C LEU A 304 -16.07 3.30 5.34
N SER A 305 -16.99 2.35 5.18
CA SER A 305 -18.43 2.63 5.12
C SER A 305 -18.96 3.21 6.43
N PHE A 306 -18.50 2.68 7.58
CA PHE A 306 -18.89 3.19 8.89
C PHE A 306 -18.33 4.60 9.14
N ARG A 307 -17.08 4.82 8.77
CA ARG A 307 -16.44 6.14 8.83
C ARG A 307 -17.19 7.14 7.95
N LEU A 308 -17.57 6.73 6.72
CA LEU A 308 -18.36 7.56 5.82
C LEU A 308 -19.72 7.93 6.43
N ALA A 309 -20.44 6.96 7.02
CA ALA A 309 -21.71 7.22 7.68
C ALA A 309 -21.58 8.28 8.77
N ALA A 310 -20.51 8.21 9.57
CA ALA A 310 -20.23 9.20 10.59
C ALA A 310 -19.94 10.59 10.01
N LEU A 311 -19.15 10.67 8.92
CA LEU A 311 -18.83 11.95 8.25
C LEU A 311 -20.06 12.61 7.61
N LEU A 312 -21.04 11.82 7.19
CA LEU A 312 -22.30 12.33 6.63
C LEU A 312 -23.29 12.86 7.69
N ASN A 313 -23.04 12.58 8.97
CA ASN A 313 -23.85 13.15 10.06
C ASN A 313 -23.56 14.65 10.18
N ILE A 314 -24.60 15.47 10.04
CA ILE A 314 -24.47 16.93 10.06
C ILE A 314 -23.88 17.47 11.37
N ASN A 315 -24.08 16.73 12.47
CA ASN A 315 -23.58 17.10 13.80
C ASN A 315 -22.14 16.65 14.05
N ASN A 316 -21.53 15.90 13.15
CA ASN A 316 -20.17 15.44 13.31
C ASN A 316 -19.18 16.52 12.86
N GLU A 317 -18.40 17.04 13.80
CA GLU A 317 -17.36 18.05 13.53
C GLU A 317 -15.95 17.46 13.38
N LYS A 318 -15.79 16.16 13.67
CA LYS A 318 -14.47 15.54 13.73
C LYS A 318 -14.28 14.49 12.64
N TRP A 319 -13.06 14.42 12.13
CA TRP A 319 -12.63 13.33 11.29
C TRP A 319 -12.59 12.03 12.08
N VAL A 320 -13.42 11.05 11.69
CA VAL A 320 -13.47 9.76 12.37
C VAL A 320 -12.34 8.87 11.85
N SER A 321 -11.45 8.42 12.74
CA SER A 321 -10.34 7.54 12.35
C SER A 321 -10.74 6.07 12.35
N ASP A 322 -10.91 5.48 13.52
CA ASP A 322 -11.21 4.06 13.67
C ASP A 322 -12.27 3.84 14.71
N TYR A 323 -12.95 2.69 14.62
CA TYR A 323 -13.91 2.24 15.62
C TYR A 323 -13.31 1.15 16.50
N SER A 324 -13.58 1.20 17.79
CA SER A 324 -13.40 0.07 18.70
C SER A 324 -14.59 -0.89 18.61
N ILE A 325 -14.41 -2.12 19.03
CA ILE A 325 -15.48 -3.12 19.07
C ILE A 325 -16.66 -2.63 19.94
N LYS A 326 -16.37 -1.93 21.06
CA LYS A 326 -17.39 -1.31 21.91
C LYS A 326 -18.25 -0.30 21.15
N GLN A 327 -17.63 0.59 20.38
CA GLN A 327 -18.35 1.56 19.55
C GLN A 327 -19.23 0.86 18.51
N ILE A 328 -18.72 -0.19 17.84
CA ILE A 328 -19.49 -0.99 16.86
C ILE A 328 -20.69 -1.64 17.53
N ARG A 329 -20.55 -2.21 18.72
CA ARG A 329 -21.66 -2.77 19.49
C ARG A 329 -22.71 -1.70 19.83
N THR A 330 -22.26 -0.53 20.24
CA THR A 330 -23.15 0.60 20.56
C THR A 330 -23.90 1.06 19.33
N LEU A 331 -23.21 1.24 18.20
CA LEU A 331 -23.81 1.63 16.91
C LEU A 331 -24.85 0.62 16.45
N ALA A 332 -24.58 -0.67 16.53
CA ALA A 332 -25.53 -1.72 16.14
C ALA A 332 -26.83 -1.72 16.95
N LYS A 333 -26.85 -1.11 18.14
CA LYS A 333 -28.01 -0.95 19.02
C LYS A 333 -28.61 0.46 19.01
N SER A 334 -27.96 1.44 18.36
CA SER A 334 -28.37 2.85 18.35
C SER A 334 -29.26 3.19 17.15
N ASN A 335 -29.84 4.39 17.17
CA ASN A 335 -30.59 4.94 16.02
C ASN A 335 -29.69 5.22 14.80
N GLU A 336 -28.37 5.33 14.98
CA GLU A 336 -27.38 5.51 13.91
C GLU A 336 -27.25 4.26 13.02
N LYS A 337 -27.71 3.12 13.52
CA LYS A 337 -27.86 1.88 12.75
C LYS A 337 -28.55 2.11 11.41
N THR A 338 -29.63 2.87 11.42
CA THR A 338 -30.44 3.14 10.22
C THR A 338 -29.63 3.89 9.15
N ALA A 339 -28.77 4.83 9.53
CA ALA A 339 -27.94 5.58 8.60
C ALA A 339 -26.96 4.67 7.85
N ILE A 340 -26.33 3.73 8.56
CA ILE A 340 -25.41 2.75 7.97
C ILE A 340 -26.16 1.76 7.07
N GLU A 341 -27.30 1.24 7.52
CA GLU A 341 -28.15 0.35 6.72
C GLU A 341 -28.63 1.01 5.44
N ASN A 342 -29.00 2.29 5.50
CA ASN A 342 -29.40 3.07 4.34
C ASN A 342 -28.28 3.20 3.31
N LEU A 343 -27.02 3.42 3.74
CA LEU A 343 -25.88 3.45 2.82
C LEU A 343 -25.71 2.14 2.04
N TYR A 344 -25.99 1.00 2.65
CA TYR A 344 -25.92 -0.30 1.96
C TYR A 344 -27.19 -0.64 1.16
N ASN A 345 -28.33 -0.03 1.48
CA ASN A 345 -29.61 -0.31 0.83
C ASN A 345 -29.93 0.65 -0.32
N ASP A 346 -29.37 1.85 -0.31
CA ASP A 346 -29.60 2.86 -1.32
C ASP A 346 -28.96 2.42 -2.66
N LYS A 347 -29.80 2.25 -3.68
CA LYS A 347 -29.38 1.83 -5.02
C LYS A 347 -28.87 2.99 -5.87
N ILE A 348 -29.15 4.23 -5.51
CA ILE A 348 -28.83 5.43 -6.30
C ILE A 348 -27.51 6.04 -5.81
N SER A 349 -27.36 6.20 -4.52
CA SER A 349 -26.23 6.87 -3.89
C SER A 349 -25.62 6.10 -2.71
N GLY A 350 -25.82 4.78 -2.68
CA GLY A 350 -25.27 3.87 -1.69
C GLY A 350 -23.81 3.48 -1.97
N ILE A 351 -23.28 2.58 -1.16
CA ILE A 351 -21.86 2.16 -1.24
C ILE A 351 -21.48 1.67 -2.62
N ASP A 352 -22.30 0.84 -3.27
CA ASP A 352 -22.01 0.34 -4.63
C ASP A 352 -21.88 1.48 -5.65
N SER A 353 -22.83 2.44 -5.63
CA SER A 353 -22.82 3.60 -6.52
C SER A 353 -21.62 4.53 -6.23
N ILE A 354 -21.26 4.69 -4.97
CA ILE A 354 -20.09 5.47 -4.54
C ILE A 354 -18.80 4.85 -5.09
N LEU A 355 -18.62 3.53 -4.94
CA LEU A 355 -17.43 2.83 -5.41
C LEU A 355 -17.33 2.87 -6.94
N LYS A 356 -18.43 2.68 -7.65
CA LYS A 356 -18.52 2.84 -9.11
C LYS A 356 -18.15 4.24 -9.55
N ARG A 357 -18.64 5.28 -8.88
CA ARG A 357 -18.32 6.67 -9.17
C ARG A 357 -16.83 6.97 -9.00
N ILE A 358 -16.19 6.40 -7.96
CA ILE A 358 -14.74 6.52 -7.78
C ILE A 358 -14.00 5.86 -8.94
N ASP A 359 -14.40 4.65 -9.36
CA ASP A 359 -13.80 3.96 -10.49
C ASP A 359 -13.99 4.73 -11.82
N GLU A 360 -15.15 5.36 -12.01
CA GLU A 360 -15.40 6.25 -13.14
C GLU A 360 -14.46 7.47 -13.13
N TRP A 361 -14.30 8.15 -11.99
CA TRP A 361 -13.42 9.31 -11.85
C TRP A 361 -11.94 8.95 -12.09
N LEU A 362 -11.51 7.81 -11.62
CA LEU A 362 -10.15 7.32 -11.85
C LEU A 362 -9.97 6.78 -13.27
N GLY A 363 -11.06 6.45 -13.98
CA GLY A 363 -11.03 5.81 -15.28
C GLY A 363 -10.54 4.37 -15.21
N VAL A 364 -10.80 3.66 -14.12
CA VAL A 364 -10.41 2.24 -13.96
C VAL A 364 -11.02 1.42 -15.10
N ASN A 365 -10.26 0.46 -15.63
CA ASN A 365 -10.61 -0.37 -16.80
C ASN A 365 -10.67 0.37 -18.16
N GLN A 366 -10.26 1.63 -18.22
CA GLN A 366 -10.02 2.32 -19.49
C GLN A 366 -8.54 2.18 -19.90
N THR A 367 -8.25 2.08 -21.19
CA THR A 367 -6.89 1.87 -21.71
C THR A 367 -5.88 2.91 -21.20
N ASN A 368 -6.28 4.19 -21.14
CA ASN A 368 -5.44 5.29 -20.63
C ASN A 368 -5.84 5.72 -19.20
N GLY A 369 -6.71 4.96 -18.55
CA GLY A 369 -7.15 5.24 -17.19
C GLY A 369 -6.16 4.71 -16.13
N VAL A 370 -6.49 4.93 -14.89
CA VAL A 370 -5.69 4.45 -13.75
C VAL A 370 -5.74 2.92 -13.68
N PRO A 371 -4.61 2.21 -13.66
CA PRO A 371 -4.60 0.78 -13.42
C PRO A 371 -5.28 0.41 -12.09
N ALA A 372 -6.07 -0.67 -12.07
CA ALA A 372 -6.82 -1.10 -10.90
C ALA A 372 -5.96 -1.29 -9.63
N ILE A 373 -4.68 -1.68 -9.81
CA ILE A 373 -3.74 -1.79 -8.69
C ILE A 373 -3.51 -0.44 -7.98
N LEU A 374 -3.53 0.68 -8.68
CA LEU A 374 -3.32 2.00 -8.07
C LEU A 374 -4.57 2.45 -7.30
N ARG A 375 -5.79 2.18 -7.80
CA ARG A 375 -7.03 2.36 -7.03
C ARG A 375 -6.96 1.59 -5.71
N THR A 376 -6.58 0.32 -5.78
CA THR A 376 -6.43 -0.54 -4.60
C THR A 376 -5.34 0.00 -3.67
N SER A 377 -4.22 0.49 -4.20
CA SER A 377 -3.16 1.10 -3.40
C SER A 377 -3.65 2.31 -2.62
N ILE A 378 -4.44 3.21 -3.23
CA ILE A 378 -5.04 4.34 -2.50
C ILE A 378 -5.88 3.83 -1.34
N ALA A 379 -6.75 2.84 -1.56
CA ALA A 379 -7.61 2.30 -0.51
C ALA A 379 -6.84 1.69 0.68
N TYR A 380 -5.72 1.02 0.41
CA TYR A 380 -4.95 0.31 1.44
C TYR A 380 -3.86 1.16 2.10
N LYS A 381 -3.10 1.96 1.34
CA LYS A 381 -1.99 2.76 1.85
C LYS A 381 -2.40 4.18 2.26
N SER A 382 -3.52 4.66 1.75
CA SER A 382 -4.04 6.00 2.02
C SER A 382 -5.55 5.97 2.30
N PRO A 383 -5.99 5.19 3.33
CA PRO A 383 -7.41 4.99 3.59
C PRO A 383 -8.18 6.29 3.87
N ASP A 384 -7.53 7.31 4.42
CA ASP A 384 -8.14 8.62 4.64
C ASP A 384 -8.40 9.37 3.32
N VAL A 385 -7.49 9.24 2.35
CA VAL A 385 -7.70 9.78 1.00
C VAL A 385 -8.85 9.03 0.30
N TYR A 386 -8.89 7.71 0.41
CA TYR A 386 -9.98 6.94 -0.19
C TYR A 386 -11.34 7.27 0.45
N LEU A 387 -11.37 7.45 1.78
CA LEU A 387 -12.56 7.90 2.50
C LEU A 387 -13.02 9.29 2.05
N LEU A 388 -12.09 10.20 1.77
CA LEU A 388 -12.39 11.51 1.22
C LEU A 388 -13.04 11.39 -0.18
N LEU A 389 -12.53 10.49 -1.04
CA LEU A 389 -13.15 10.20 -2.33
C LEU A 389 -14.58 9.64 -2.18
N MET A 390 -14.78 8.74 -1.21
CA MET A 390 -16.13 8.23 -0.90
C MET A 390 -17.08 9.35 -0.43
N TYR A 391 -16.57 10.27 0.39
CA TYR A 391 -17.32 11.43 0.85
C TYR A 391 -17.71 12.34 -0.33
N PHE A 392 -16.76 12.65 -1.21
CA PHE A 392 -17.03 13.46 -2.42
C PHE A 392 -18.04 12.77 -3.35
N ALA A 393 -17.88 11.47 -3.59
CA ALA A 393 -18.82 10.71 -4.40
C ALA A 393 -20.24 10.75 -3.81
N LYS A 394 -20.37 10.57 -2.50
CA LYS A 394 -21.69 10.68 -1.83
C LYS A 394 -22.25 12.08 -1.93
N ARG A 395 -21.46 13.12 -1.69
CA ARG A 395 -21.89 14.52 -1.78
C ARG A 395 -22.33 14.88 -3.21
N SER A 396 -21.61 14.41 -4.25
CA SER A 396 -22.02 14.64 -5.64
C SER A 396 -23.40 14.09 -5.97
N PHE A 397 -23.81 12.98 -5.33
CA PHE A 397 -25.17 12.44 -5.49
C PHE A 397 -26.22 13.22 -4.68
N ILE A 398 -25.87 13.69 -3.47
CA ILE A 398 -26.81 14.40 -2.58
C ILE A 398 -27.07 15.81 -3.08
N ASP A 399 -26.02 16.51 -3.47
CA ASP A 399 -26.05 17.94 -3.79
C ASP A 399 -26.28 18.17 -5.30
N ASP A 400 -26.35 17.09 -6.10
CA ASP A 400 -26.44 17.10 -7.58
C ASP A 400 -25.35 17.97 -8.23
N ILE A 401 -24.12 17.84 -7.73
CA ILE A 401 -22.97 18.62 -8.18
C ILE A 401 -22.14 17.79 -9.17
N ALA A 402 -21.91 18.36 -10.35
CA ALA A 402 -20.94 17.80 -11.29
C ALA A 402 -19.51 18.13 -10.82
N ILE A 403 -18.70 17.09 -10.61
CA ILE A 403 -17.29 17.21 -10.22
C ILE A 403 -16.45 16.79 -11.42
N ASP A 404 -15.42 17.58 -11.77
CA ASP A 404 -14.48 17.20 -12.80
C ASP A 404 -13.66 15.98 -12.37
N PRO A 405 -13.75 14.85 -13.08
CA PRO A 405 -12.96 13.66 -12.79
C PRO A 405 -11.46 13.92 -12.80
N ALA A 406 -10.98 14.86 -13.64
CA ALA A 406 -9.55 15.17 -13.72
C ALA A 406 -9.05 15.82 -12.42
N GLU A 407 -9.82 16.72 -11.83
CA GLU A 407 -9.47 17.39 -10.57
C GLU A 407 -9.48 16.42 -9.39
N ILE A 408 -10.47 15.57 -9.29
CA ILE A 408 -10.55 14.57 -8.22
C ILE A 408 -9.41 13.55 -8.33
N LYS A 409 -9.11 13.10 -9.54
CA LYS A 409 -7.97 12.21 -9.79
C LYS A 409 -6.66 12.88 -9.42
N ALA A 410 -6.45 14.13 -9.82
CA ALA A 410 -5.28 14.91 -9.46
C ALA A 410 -5.14 15.05 -7.93
N LEU A 411 -6.22 15.39 -7.23
CA LEU A 411 -6.24 15.51 -5.77
C LEU A 411 -5.92 14.19 -5.08
N ALA A 412 -6.55 13.09 -5.52
CA ALA A 412 -6.32 11.77 -4.94
C ALA A 412 -4.85 11.36 -5.02
N PHE A 413 -4.22 11.51 -6.19
CA PHE A 413 -2.82 11.13 -6.39
C PHE A 413 -1.82 12.13 -5.78
N ALA A 414 -2.15 13.42 -5.77
CA ALA A 414 -1.35 14.42 -5.05
C ALA A 414 -1.24 14.05 -3.56
N LEU A 415 -2.34 13.74 -2.92
CA LEU A 415 -2.37 13.34 -1.51
C LEU A 415 -1.76 11.95 -1.28
N HIS A 416 -2.02 11.01 -2.20
CA HIS A 416 -1.53 9.64 -2.07
C HIS A 416 0.00 9.56 -2.16
N TRP A 417 0.60 10.21 -3.17
CA TRP A 417 2.04 10.13 -3.42
C TRP A 417 2.86 11.16 -2.63
N PHE A 418 2.32 12.35 -2.40
CA PHE A 418 3.06 13.47 -1.81
C PHE A 418 2.58 13.86 -0.41
N GLY A 419 1.49 13.28 0.09
CA GLY A 419 1.01 13.52 1.45
C GLY A 419 1.93 12.87 2.49
N ASN A 420 2.48 13.68 3.41
CA ASN A 420 3.23 13.20 4.58
C ASN A 420 2.27 12.85 5.72
N ASN A 421 1.28 13.69 5.99
CA ASN A 421 0.22 13.46 6.96
C ASN A 421 -1.16 13.47 6.29
N LYS A 422 -1.44 12.37 5.59
CA LYS A 422 -2.67 12.23 4.77
C LYS A 422 -3.96 12.40 5.56
N LYS A 423 -3.95 11.99 6.84
CA LYS A 423 -5.10 12.12 7.73
C LYS A 423 -5.39 13.59 8.05
N ALA A 424 -4.38 14.38 8.43
CA ALA A 424 -4.56 15.79 8.73
C ALA A 424 -5.08 16.58 7.51
N VAL A 425 -4.50 16.30 6.33
CA VAL A 425 -4.94 16.93 5.09
C VAL A 425 -6.39 16.55 4.75
N ALA A 426 -6.75 15.27 4.87
CA ALA A 426 -8.12 14.82 4.61
C ALA A 426 -9.13 15.45 5.59
N GLU A 427 -8.74 15.62 6.86
CA GLU A 427 -9.55 16.29 7.86
C GLU A 427 -9.78 17.78 7.54
N ASP A 428 -8.74 18.51 7.14
CA ASP A 428 -8.85 19.91 6.74
C ASP A 428 -9.76 20.08 5.52
N ILE A 429 -9.58 19.23 4.50
CA ILE A 429 -10.43 19.22 3.32
C ILE A 429 -11.89 18.91 3.69
N TYR A 430 -12.12 17.91 4.53
CA TYR A 430 -13.45 17.56 5.00
C TYR A 430 -14.17 18.74 5.70
N LYS A 431 -13.48 19.40 6.63
CA LYS A 431 -14.04 20.57 7.35
C LYS A 431 -14.49 21.65 6.38
N ARG A 432 -13.67 21.95 5.36
CA ARG A 432 -14.00 22.93 4.32
C ARG A 432 -15.17 22.49 3.45
N CYS A 433 -15.13 21.26 2.93
CA CYS A 433 -16.18 20.70 2.09
C CYS A 433 -17.54 20.57 2.80
N LYS A 434 -17.53 20.50 4.13
CA LYS A 434 -18.78 20.48 4.91
C LYS A 434 -19.54 21.79 4.82
N GLU A 435 -18.83 22.91 4.75
CA GLU A 435 -19.43 24.25 4.59
C GLU A 435 -19.82 24.53 3.12
N THR A 436 -18.86 24.33 2.23
CA THR A 436 -19.03 24.58 0.79
C THR A 436 -18.28 23.54 -0.02
N PHE A 437 -18.99 22.81 -0.88
CA PHE A 437 -18.37 21.86 -1.78
C PHE A 437 -17.87 22.57 -3.04
N ASP A 438 -16.67 23.16 -2.97
CA ASP A 438 -15.99 23.90 -4.02
C ASP A 438 -14.52 23.50 -4.06
N ILE A 439 -14.01 23.16 -5.25
CA ILE A 439 -12.62 22.74 -5.42
C ILE A 439 -11.63 23.88 -5.10
N ASP A 440 -11.94 25.10 -5.45
CA ASP A 440 -11.09 26.25 -5.13
C ASP A 440 -10.98 26.46 -3.63
N TYR A 441 -12.07 26.26 -2.90
CA TYR A 441 -12.09 26.31 -1.44
C TYR A 441 -11.29 25.17 -0.80
N VAL A 442 -11.32 23.98 -1.43
CA VAL A 442 -10.43 22.85 -1.06
C VAL A 442 -8.97 23.22 -1.25
N LEU A 443 -8.60 23.84 -2.37
CA LEU A 443 -7.23 24.24 -2.67
C LEU A 443 -6.68 25.28 -1.69
N GLU A 444 -7.52 26.16 -1.15
CA GLU A 444 -7.11 27.05 -0.05
C GLU A 444 -6.68 26.27 1.21
N GLY A 445 -7.36 25.17 1.52
CA GLY A 445 -6.96 24.28 2.60
C GLY A 445 -5.63 23.58 2.36
N LEU A 446 -5.31 23.25 1.10
CA LEU A 446 -4.02 22.69 0.77
C LEU A 446 -2.86 23.67 1.02
N SER A 447 -3.06 24.97 0.85
CA SER A 447 -2.02 25.94 1.17
C SER A 447 -1.63 25.90 2.66
N GLN A 448 -2.59 25.72 3.56
CA GLN A 448 -2.31 25.48 4.97
C GLN A 448 -1.57 24.14 5.22
N SER A 449 -1.91 23.11 4.48
CA SER A 449 -1.24 21.80 4.59
C SER A 449 0.23 21.85 4.13
N PHE A 450 0.57 22.70 3.17
CA PHE A 450 1.97 22.97 2.83
C PHE A 450 2.68 23.72 3.94
N HIS A 451 2.05 24.75 4.50
CA HIS A 451 2.57 25.49 5.64
C HIS A 451 2.87 24.54 6.82
N ASP A 452 1.97 23.63 7.14
CA ASP A 452 2.13 22.64 8.20
C ASP A 452 3.03 21.43 7.78
N CYS A 453 3.70 21.48 6.65
CA CYS A 453 4.53 20.38 6.10
C CYS A 453 3.81 19.03 5.92
N ASN A 454 2.48 19.02 5.88
CA ASN A 454 1.68 17.82 5.71
C ASN A 454 1.71 17.28 4.27
N ILE A 455 2.09 18.11 3.31
CA ILE A 455 2.28 17.73 1.90
C ILE A 455 3.71 18.03 1.49
N LEU A 456 4.37 17.05 0.88
CA LEU A 456 5.71 17.22 0.33
C LEU A 456 5.65 18.22 -0.84
N HIS A 457 6.68 19.04 -0.95
CA HIS A 457 6.85 19.95 -2.06
C HIS A 457 6.99 19.20 -3.40
N VAL A 458 6.23 19.62 -4.42
CA VAL A 458 6.25 19.03 -5.76
C VAL A 458 6.88 20.00 -6.74
N TYR A 459 8.04 19.61 -7.25
CA TYR A 459 8.84 20.43 -8.14
C TYR A 459 8.35 20.36 -9.61
N SER A 460 8.46 21.45 -10.39
CA SER A 460 8.16 21.40 -11.81
C SER A 460 9.18 20.53 -12.56
N VAL A 461 8.81 20.06 -13.74
CA VAL A 461 9.73 19.26 -14.58
C VAL A 461 10.99 20.09 -14.92
N GLU A 462 10.83 21.38 -15.15
CA GLU A 462 11.95 22.26 -15.45
C GLU A 462 12.86 22.47 -14.24
N ASP A 463 12.32 22.62 -13.06
CA ASP A 463 13.11 22.71 -11.84
C ASP A 463 13.95 21.46 -11.60
N VAL A 464 13.36 20.27 -11.83
CA VAL A 464 14.08 18.99 -11.70
C VAL A 464 15.22 18.88 -12.71
N LYS A 465 15.00 19.32 -13.95
CA LYS A 465 16.05 19.36 -14.96
C LYS A 465 17.17 20.34 -14.61
N ASN A 466 16.80 21.55 -14.19
CA ASN A 466 17.77 22.60 -13.84
C ASN A 466 18.59 22.17 -12.62
N TRP A 467 17.93 21.58 -11.61
CA TRP A 467 18.63 21.03 -10.46
C TRP A 467 19.64 19.95 -10.90
N TYR A 468 19.22 18.99 -11.74
CA TYR A 468 20.08 17.92 -12.22
C TYR A 468 21.28 18.47 -13.00
N SER A 469 21.07 19.39 -13.94
CA SER A 469 22.12 20.01 -14.74
C SER A 469 23.15 20.76 -13.88
N ASN A 470 22.69 21.44 -12.83
CA ASN A 470 23.56 22.17 -11.91
C ASN A 470 24.37 21.24 -11.00
N GLN A 471 23.84 20.09 -10.62
CA GLN A 471 24.46 19.18 -9.65
C GLN A 471 25.27 18.06 -10.28
N CYS A 472 24.78 17.44 -11.34
CA CYS A 472 25.35 16.22 -11.90
C CYS A 472 25.87 16.41 -13.33
N ASP A 473 25.05 16.93 -14.22
CA ASP A 473 25.29 17.05 -15.67
C ASP A 473 25.90 15.77 -16.30
N CYS A 474 25.44 14.59 -15.87
CA CYS A 474 25.94 13.28 -16.29
C CYS A 474 27.46 13.07 -16.06
N ASP A 475 28.10 13.82 -15.16
CA ASP A 475 29.53 13.58 -14.83
C ASP A 475 29.70 12.32 -13.99
N PRO A 476 30.42 11.28 -14.47
CA PRO A 476 30.67 10.06 -13.72
C PRO A 476 31.47 10.23 -12.42
N LYS A 477 32.01 11.42 -12.15
CA LYS A 477 32.64 11.75 -10.87
C LYS A 477 31.64 12.19 -9.81
N TRP A 478 30.42 12.53 -10.26
CA TRP A 478 29.37 12.96 -9.34
C TRP A 478 28.99 11.86 -8.35
N ASN A 479 28.71 12.25 -7.12
CA ASN A 479 28.31 11.33 -6.07
C ASN A 479 27.07 11.87 -5.34
N PHE A 480 25.97 11.17 -5.46
CA PHE A 480 24.71 11.53 -4.83
C PHE A 480 24.83 11.77 -3.32
N ASN A 481 25.65 10.99 -2.61
CA ASN A 481 25.86 11.11 -1.16
C ASN A 481 26.69 12.34 -0.73
N LYS A 482 27.25 13.06 -1.69
CA LYS A 482 28.04 14.28 -1.43
C LYS A 482 27.31 15.55 -1.86
N MET A 483 26.05 15.43 -2.23
CA MET A 483 25.25 16.60 -2.59
C MET A 483 25.04 17.49 -1.38
N GLU A 484 25.35 18.78 -1.52
CA GLU A 484 24.92 19.83 -0.58
C GLU A 484 23.45 20.13 -0.86
N GLU A 485 22.55 19.40 -0.18
CA GLU A 485 21.13 19.53 -0.48
C GLU A 485 20.26 19.83 0.70
N THR A 486 19.14 20.43 0.33
CA THR A 486 18.04 20.64 1.24
C THR A 486 17.39 19.31 1.55
N ASP A 487 16.94 19.17 2.80
CA ASP A 487 16.09 18.07 3.19
C ASP A 487 14.88 17.92 2.27
N ALA A 488 14.35 19.02 1.74
CA ALA A 488 13.20 19.02 0.81
C ALA A 488 13.50 18.29 -0.51
N TRP A 489 14.67 18.54 -1.15
CA TRP A 489 15.07 17.82 -2.36
C TRP A 489 15.36 16.35 -2.09
N ILE A 490 16.07 16.05 -0.99
CA ILE A 490 16.34 14.67 -0.58
C ILE A 490 15.04 13.91 -0.36
N HIS A 491 14.07 14.48 0.35
CA HIS A 491 12.77 13.86 0.57
C HIS A 491 11.99 13.67 -0.74
N PHE A 492 12.03 14.63 -1.63
CA PHE A 492 11.41 14.55 -2.94
C PHE A 492 12.03 13.43 -3.78
N PHE A 493 13.37 13.40 -3.92
CA PHE A 493 14.04 12.35 -4.69
C PHE A 493 13.88 10.97 -4.08
N ASN A 494 13.95 10.84 -2.78
CA ASN A 494 13.67 9.57 -2.11
C ASN A 494 12.26 9.04 -2.43
N ARG A 495 11.31 9.92 -2.67
CA ARG A 495 9.93 9.57 -3.01
C ARG A 495 9.76 9.12 -4.46
N ILE A 496 10.44 9.75 -5.42
CA ILE A 496 10.14 9.61 -6.85
C ILE A 496 11.24 8.93 -7.67
N PHE A 497 12.49 8.94 -7.19
CA PHE A 497 13.64 8.54 -8.02
C PHE A 497 14.03 7.07 -7.84
N TRP A 498 14.05 6.60 -6.59
CA TRP A 498 14.57 5.27 -6.27
C TRP A 498 13.51 4.19 -6.47
N TYR A 499 13.87 3.15 -7.22
CA TYR A 499 13.04 1.95 -7.38
C TYR A 499 12.61 1.31 -6.04
N GLY A 500 13.41 1.44 -4.99
CA GLY A 500 13.07 0.97 -3.64
C GLY A 500 11.81 1.65 -3.05
N SER A 501 11.50 2.88 -3.46
CA SER A 501 10.29 3.59 -3.04
C SER A 501 9.03 2.92 -3.60
N SER A 502 8.02 2.75 -2.74
CA SER A 502 6.72 2.23 -3.18
C SER A 502 5.98 3.21 -4.07
N GLU A 503 6.12 4.50 -3.79
CA GLU A 503 5.53 5.58 -4.55
C GLU A 503 6.15 5.69 -5.95
N ALA A 504 7.48 5.60 -6.05
CA ALA A 504 8.17 5.60 -7.34
C ALA A 504 7.70 4.44 -8.24
N ARG A 505 7.52 3.23 -7.67
CA ARG A 505 6.98 2.09 -8.44
C ARG A 505 5.55 2.31 -8.90
N GLU A 506 4.71 2.93 -8.07
CA GLU A 506 3.34 3.27 -8.46
C GLU A 506 3.30 4.35 -9.54
N MET A 507 4.17 5.36 -9.44
CA MET A 507 4.34 6.39 -10.48
C MET A 507 4.78 5.77 -11.81
N LEU A 508 5.69 4.79 -11.78
CA LEU A 508 6.08 4.04 -12.97
C LEU A 508 4.90 3.29 -13.59
N LEU A 509 4.09 2.59 -12.77
CA LEU A 509 2.87 1.92 -13.26
C LEU A 509 1.88 2.91 -13.87
N TYR A 510 1.72 4.10 -13.29
CA TYR A 510 0.88 5.14 -13.86
C TYR A 510 1.44 5.67 -15.18
N ALA A 511 2.74 5.91 -15.26
CA ALA A 511 3.38 6.35 -16.50
C ALA A 511 3.25 5.31 -17.62
N GLN A 512 3.26 4.03 -17.26
CA GLN A 512 3.07 2.90 -18.19
C GLN A 512 1.61 2.38 -18.23
N ARG A 513 0.62 3.18 -17.79
CA ARG A 513 -0.79 2.74 -17.66
C ARG A 513 -1.37 2.17 -18.95
N HIS A 514 -0.95 2.70 -20.11
CA HIS A 514 -1.39 2.18 -21.39
C HIS A 514 -0.94 0.73 -21.59
N TYR A 515 0.34 0.44 -21.35
CA TYR A 515 0.88 -0.91 -21.41
C TYR A 515 0.18 -1.84 -20.41
N ILE A 516 0.07 -1.42 -19.14
CA ILE A 516 -0.55 -2.22 -18.07
C ILE A 516 -2.00 -2.54 -18.40
N ASN A 517 -2.80 -1.56 -18.80
CA ASN A 517 -4.22 -1.74 -19.07
C ASN A 517 -4.49 -2.51 -20.37
N THR A 518 -3.58 -2.44 -21.35
CA THR A 518 -3.70 -3.20 -22.61
C THR A 518 -3.34 -4.67 -22.43
N HIS A 519 -2.22 -4.95 -21.76
CA HIS A 519 -1.74 -6.34 -21.62
C HIS A 519 -2.37 -7.08 -20.43
N PHE A 520 -2.86 -6.37 -19.42
CA PHE A 520 -3.39 -6.94 -18.18
C PHE A 520 -4.76 -6.36 -17.81
N SER A 521 -5.62 -6.14 -18.80
CA SER A 521 -6.92 -5.45 -18.68
C SER A 521 -7.86 -6.02 -17.62
N ASN A 522 -7.79 -7.33 -17.37
CA ASN A 522 -8.65 -8.01 -16.40
C ASN A 522 -7.98 -8.20 -15.02
N TYR A 523 -6.75 -7.70 -14.84
CA TYR A 523 -6.09 -7.81 -13.56
C TYR A 523 -6.58 -6.72 -12.60
N ASP A 524 -7.26 -7.15 -11.54
CA ASP A 524 -7.64 -6.32 -10.42
C ASP A 524 -7.24 -7.02 -9.10
N PRO A 525 -6.27 -6.48 -8.34
CA PRO A 525 -5.83 -7.09 -7.09
C PRO A 525 -6.89 -7.07 -5.98
N ALA A 526 -7.96 -6.29 -6.15
CA ALA A 526 -9.11 -6.31 -5.25
C ALA A 526 -9.93 -7.61 -5.38
N ARG A 527 -9.83 -8.29 -6.51
CA ARG A 527 -10.50 -9.56 -6.79
C ARG A 527 -9.80 -10.72 -6.10
N SER A 528 -9.93 -10.79 -4.76
CA SER A 528 -9.33 -11.84 -3.93
C SER A 528 -9.89 -13.25 -4.24
N ASP A 529 -10.99 -13.34 -4.97
CA ASP A 529 -11.54 -14.59 -5.51
C ASP A 529 -10.77 -15.14 -6.72
N LEU A 530 -9.96 -14.29 -7.38
CA LEU A 530 -9.20 -14.62 -8.58
C LEU A 530 -7.67 -14.55 -8.38
N TRP A 531 -7.21 -13.68 -7.46
CA TRP A 531 -5.80 -13.35 -7.36
C TRP A 531 -5.30 -13.44 -5.91
N GLU A 532 -4.13 -14.02 -5.73
CA GLU A 532 -3.36 -14.00 -4.49
C GLU A 532 -2.20 -13.02 -4.60
N ASP A 533 -1.63 -12.59 -3.47
CA ASP A 533 -0.60 -11.54 -3.38
C ASP A 533 0.58 -11.70 -4.35
N TYR A 534 0.92 -12.95 -4.71
CA TYR A 534 2.08 -13.27 -5.55
C TYR A 534 1.72 -13.58 -7.01
N ASN A 535 0.48 -13.40 -7.40
CA ASN A 535 0.01 -13.73 -8.75
C ASN A 535 -0.11 -12.50 -9.66
N ARG A 536 0.72 -11.51 -9.45
CA ARG A 536 0.81 -10.29 -10.27
C ARG A 536 1.37 -10.64 -11.66
N PRO A 537 0.74 -10.16 -12.76
CA PRO A 537 1.11 -10.56 -14.12
C PRO A 537 2.34 -9.82 -14.69
N TRP A 538 2.97 -8.94 -13.93
CA TRP A 538 4.20 -8.23 -14.32
C TRP A 538 5.27 -8.27 -13.22
N ASP A 539 6.50 -8.08 -13.65
CA ASP A 539 7.65 -7.78 -12.81
C ASP A 539 8.20 -6.39 -13.14
N PHE A 540 8.96 -5.82 -12.22
CA PHE A 540 9.78 -4.64 -12.50
C PHE A 540 11.14 -5.10 -12.99
N ASP A 541 11.43 -4.81 -14.24
CA ASP A 541 12.65 -5.21 -14.91
C ASP A 541 13.64 -4.05 -15.03
N HIS A 542 14.94 -4.35 -14.92
CA HIS A 542 16.00 -3.42 -15.21
C HIS A 542 16.27 -3.41 -16.73
N ILE A 543 16.05 -2.27 -17.39
CA ILE A 543 16.28 -2.10 -18.83
C ILE A 543 17.76 -2.39 -19.14
N ILE A 544 18.67 -1.75 -18.41
CA ILE A 544 20.08 -2.12 -18.38
C ILE A 544 20.28 -3.12 -17.25
N PRO A 545 20.72 -4.36 -17.57
CA PRO A 545 20.76 -5.45 -16.61
C PRO A 545 21.66 -5.20 -15.40
N GLN A 546 21.23 -5.71 -14.25
CA GLN A 546 22.00 -5.57 -13.00
C GLN A 546 23.42 -6.14 -13.09
N ASP A 547 23.62 -7.22 -13.84
CA ASP A 547 24.93 -7.88 -13.98
C ASP A 547 25.94 -7.01 -14.70
N TRP A 548 25.50 -6.06 -15.53
CA TRP A 548 26.40 -5.12 -16.19
C TRP A 548 27.07 -4.14 -15.22
N VAL A 549 26.45 -3.91 -14.05
CA VAL A 549 26.92 -2.96 -13.05
C VAL A 549 27.39 -3.67 -11.77
N ASN A 550 26.59 -4.55 -11.18
CA ASN A 550 26.82 -5.06 -9.82
C ASN A 550 28.02 -6.01 -9.71
N ASN A 551 28.24 -6.84 -10.71
CA ASN A 551 29.29 -7.87 -10.70
C ASN A 551 30.68 -7.36 -11.10
N LYS A 552 30.83 -6.06 -11.36
CA LYS A 552 32.07 -5.45 -11.85
C LYS A 552 32.68 -4.53 -10.77
N ARG A 553 33.93 -4.76 -10.39
CA ARG A 553 34.70 -3.84 -9.55
C ARG A 553 35.50 -2.91 -10.45
N GLN A 554 34.85 -1.88 -11.00
CA GLN A 554 35.39 -0.96 -11.98
C GLN A 554 35.28 0.49 -11.50
N GLU A 555 35.95 1.40 -12.19
CA GLU A 555 36.10 2.82 -11.82
C GLU A 555 34.74 3.54 -11.66
N TYR A 556 33.81 3.32 -12.57
CA TYR A 556 32.53 4.05 -12.62
C TYR A 556 31.37 3.31 -11.95
N ARG A 557 31.61 2.16 -11.35
CA ARG A 557 30.55 1.33 -10.75
C ARG A 557 29.69 2.07 -9.72
N ALA A 558 30.31 2.88 -8.85
CA ALA A 558 29.58 3.59 -7.82
C ALA A 558 28.60 4.61 -8.39
N PHE A 559 28.98 5.29 -9.46
CA PHE A 559 28.14 6.18 -10.22
C PHE A 559 27.02 5.41 -10.94
N ASP A 560 27.35 4.33 -11.64
CA ASP A 560 26.39 3.54 -12.40
C ASP A 560 25.34 2.87 -11.49
N GLN A 561 25.67 2.53 -10.23
CA GLN A 561 24.72 1.98 -9.25
C GLN A 561 23.60 2.96 -8.89
N ILE A 562 23.85 4.25 -8.94
CA ILE A 562 22.82 5.28 -8.74
C ILE A 562 21.74 5.14 -9.82
N TRP A 563 22.18 5.09 -11.06
CA TRP A 563 21.30 5.03 -12.23
C TRP A 563 20.64 3.66 -12.40
N LEU A 564 21.35 2.59 -12.00
CA LEU A 564 20.80 1.23 -12.01
C LEU A 564 19.49 1.16 -11.21
N ASN A 565 19.45 1.80 -10.04
CA ASN A 565 18.32 1.76 -9.12
C ASN A 565 17.34 2.94 -9.29
N CYS A 566 17.57 3.81 -10.26
CA CYS A 566 16.63 4.84 -10.67
C CYS A 566 15.41 4.21 -11.37
N ILE A 567 14.18 4.72 -11.11
CA ILE A 567 13.00 4.27 -11.85
C ILE A 567 13.11 4.51 -13.35
N GLY A 568 13.98 5.43 -13.78
CA GLY A 568 14.32 5.64 -15.21
C GLY A 568 14.92 4.40 -15.88
N ASN A 569 15.60 3.53 -15.12
CA ASN A 569 16.11 2.25 -15.59
C ASN A 569 15.14 1.08 -15.39
N MET A 570 13.93 1.33 -14.87
CA MET A 570 12.98 0.27 -14.56
C MET A 570 11.79 0.28 -15.52
N ALA A 571 11.28 -0.90 -15.86
CA ALA A 571 10.04 -1.05 -16.59
C ALA A 571 9.17 -2.14 -15.95
N ALA A 572 7.86 -1.91 -15.87
CA ALA A 572 6.91 -2.95 -15.54
C ALA A 572 6.54 -3.69 -16.82
N ILE A 573 7.02 -4.91 -16.97
CA ILE A 573 6.79 -5.75 -18.16
C ILE A 573 6.21 -7.10 -17.77
N SER A 574 5.66 -7.84 -18.75
CA SER A 574 5.15 -9.17 -18.52
C SER A 574 6.15 -10.03 -17.76
N TYR A 575 5.64 -10.70 -16.75
CA TYR A 575 6.38 -11.65 -15.92
C TYR A 575 7.12 -12.72 -16.77
N GLU A 576 6.52 -13.13 -17.87
CA GLU A 576 7.11 -14.10 -18.81
C GLU A 576 8.35 -13.56 -19.50
N ILE A 577 8.22 -12.36 -20.04
CA ILE A 577 9.26 -11.69 -20.77
C ILE A 577 10.45 -11.45 -19.87
N ASN A 578 10.20 -10.89 -18.67
CA ASN A 578 11.27 -10.64 -17.69
C ASN A 578 12.02 -11.93 -17.31
N ARG A 579 11.30 -13.02 -17.01
CA ARG A 579 11.94 -14.26 -16.58
C ARG A 579 12.53 -15.07 -17.71
N GLY A 580 11.98 -14.95 -18.92
CA GLY A 580 12.54 -15.58 -20.13
C GLY A 580 13.91 -15.01 -20.52
N LYS A 581 14.12 -13.72 -20.32
CA LYS A 581 15.41 -13.08 -20.64
C LYS A 581 16.52 -13.37 -19.59
N GLY A 582 16.14 -13.59 -18.33
CA GLY A 582 17.10 -13.71 -17.22
C GLY A 582 17.94 -12.44 -17.04
N ASN A 583 19.27 -12.55 -17.03
CA ASN A 583 20.19 -11.42 -16.85
C ASN A 583 20.64 -10.79 -18.20
N ARG A 584 19.88 -11.00 -19.29
CA ARG A 584 20.17 -10.39 -20.59
C ARG A 584 19.32 -9.15 -20.79
N GLU A 585 19.70 -8.32 -21.73
CA GLU A 585 18.85 -7.25 -22.28
C GLU A 585 17.69 -7.83 -23.09
N ASN A 586 16.62 -7.08 -23.24
CA ASN A 586 15.47 -7.43 -24.07
C ASN A 586 14.98 -6.20 -24.82
N PHE A 587 15.88 -5.56 -25.56
CA PHE A 587 15.58 -4.30 -26.22
C PHE A 587 14.50 -4.44 -27.31
N GLU A 588 14.33 -5.62 -27.91
CA GLU A 588 13.28 -5.87 -28.91
C GLU A 588 11.88 -5.64 -28.33
N GLU A 589 11.58 -6.21 -27.15
CA GLU A 589 10.29 -6.00 -26.46
C GLU A 589 10.06 -4.53 -26.12
N TYR A 590 11.11 -3.84 -25.68
CA TYR A 590 11.01 -2.42 -25.36
C TYR A 590 10.78 -1.55 -26.60
N GLU A 591 11.32 -1.92 -27.76
CA GLU A 591 11.07 -1.23 -29.02
C GLU A 591 9.65 -1.45 -29.54
N GLU A 592 9.16 -2.68 -29.49
CA GLU A 592 7.79 -3.00 -29.90
C GLU A 592 6.75 -2.20 -29.09
N ASN A 593 7.07 -1.87 -27.84
CA ASN A 593 6.22 -1.13 -26.92
C ASN A 593 6.80 0.24 -26.55
N GLN A 594 7.60 0.85 -27.42
CA GLN A 594 8.42 2.03 -27.13
C GLN A 594 7.66 3.17 -26.46
N GLU A 595 6.50 3.56 -27.00
CA GLU A 595 5.72 4.67 -26.46
C GLU A 595 5.13 4.35 -25.09
N SER A 596 4.53 3.17 -24.93
CA SER A 596 3.84 2.76 -23.71
C SER A 596 4.81 2.41 -22.57
N LEU A 597 6.04 1.99 -22.88
CA LEU A 597 7.11 1.74 -21.92
C LEU A 597 8.06 2.95 -21.76
N LEU A 598 7.85 4.02 -22.50
CA LEU A 598 8.70 5.23 -22.52
C LEU A 598 10.18 4.91 -22.83
N PHE A 599 10.42 3.91 -23.68
CA PHE A 599 11.76 3.42 -23.97
C PHE A 599 12.58 4.45 -24.78
N ASP A 600 13.88 4.52 -24.51
CA ASP A 600 14.83 5.34 -25.23
C ASP A 600 15.83 4.47 -25.98
N ASN A 601 15.81 4.54 -27.30
CA ASN A 601 16.63 3.72 -28.18
C ASN A 601 18.15 3.87 -27.98
N ARG A 602 18.62 4.99 -27.41
CA ARG A 602 20.01 5.17 -27.02
C ARG A 602 20.47 4.14 -25.98
N SER A 603 19.52 3.49 -25.25
CA SER A 603 19.85 2.37 -24.35
C SER A 603 20.60 1.23 -25.05
N LYS A 604 20.44 1.06 -26.37
CA LYS A 604 21.13 0.05 -27.18
C LYS A 604 22.61 0.35 -27.41
N GLU A 605 23.01 1.60 -27.22
CA GLU A 605 24.41 2.03 -27.36
C GLU A 605 25.24 1.65 -26.11
N ILE A 606 24.53 1.24 -25.01
CA ILE A 606 25.19 0.88 -23.76
C ILE A 606 25.67 -0.57 -23.83
N SER A 607 26.93 -0.80 -23.48
CA SER A 607 27.56 -2.12 -23.52
C SER A 607 27.64 -2.78 -22.13
N PRO A 608 27.77 -4.12 -22.06
CA PRO A 608 28.00 -4.83 -20.81
C PRO A 608 29.23 -4.39 -20.01
N ASP A 609 30.16 -3.68 -20.63
CA ASP A 609 31.39 -3.19 -19.99
C ASP A 609 31.29 -1.70 -19.59
N LEU A 610 30.07 -1.13 -19.51
CA LEU A 610 29.82 0.30 -19.24
C LEU A 610 30.62 0.86 -18.08
N THR A 611 30.74 0.10 -16.98
CA THR A 611 31.45 0.53 -15.76
C THR A 611 32.96 0.75 -15.92
N LYS A 612 33.53 0.38 -17.06
CA LYS A 612 34.95 0.60 -17.42
C LYS A 612 35.17 1.89 -18.22
N HIS A 613 34.11 2.45 -18.79
CA HIS A 613 34.21 3.49 -19.81
C HIS A 613 33.42 4.73 -19.41
N LYS A 614 34.09 5.86 -19.20
CA LYS A 614 33.47 7.13 -18.80
C LYS A 614 32.30 7.52 -19.71
N GLU A 615 32.50 7.40 -21.03
CA GLU A 615 31.50 7.76 -22.03
C GLU A 615 30.25 6.88 -21.93
N GLN A 616 30.41 5.58 -21.71
CA GLN A 616 29.32 4.64 -21.55
C GLN A 616 28.51 4.90 -20.25
N SER A 617 29.19 5.17 -19.15
CA SER A 617 28.56 5.55 -17.89
C SER A 617 27.79 6.87 -18.02
N ALA A 618 28.34 7.86 -18.74
CA ALA A 618 27.65 9.12 -19.00
C ALA A 618 26.41 8.93 -19.90
N ILE A 619 26.48 8.09 -20.93
CA ILE A 619 25.32 7.73 -21.78
C ILE A 619 24.27 7.03 -20.92
N PHE A 620 24.65 6.08 -20.08
CA PHE A 620 23.71 5.38 -19.20
C PHE A 620 22.99 6.34 -18.26
N ALA A 621 23.72 7.24 -17.62
CA ALA A 621 23.15 8.28 -16.76
C ALA A 621 22.15 9.18 -17.51
N SER A 622 22.57 9.68 -18.70
CA SER A 622 21.74 10.57 -19.52
C SER A 622 20.44 9.88 -19.96
N VAL A 623 20.53 8.69 -20.53
CA VAL A 623 19.36 7.94 -21.01
C VAL A 623 18.41 7.61 -19.87
N THR A 624 18.94 7.20 -18.72
CA THR A 624 18.15 6.87 -17.53
C THR A 624 17.48 8.12 -16.98
N PHE A 625 18.18 9.24 -16.90
CA PHE A 625 17.60 10.49 -16.44
C PHE A 625 16.53 11.03 -17.41
N ASP A 626 16.78 11.00 -18.72
CA ASP A 626 15.79 11.45 -19.70
C ASP A 626 14.50 10.62 -19.63
N ARG A 627 14.63 9.31 -19.39
CA ARG A 627 13.46 8.46 -19.20
C ARG A 627 12.78 8.73 -17.85
N PHE A 628 13.53 8.96 -16.79
CA PHE A 628 13.00 9.42 -15.50
C PHE A 628 12.19 10.72 -15.68
N ILE A 629 12.69 11.69 -16.42
CA ILE A 629 11.97 12.93 -16.74
C ILE A 629 10.69 12.66 -17.53
N LYS A 630 10.69 11.71 -18.48
CA LYS A 630 9.47 11.32 -19.21
C LYS A 630 8.43 10.71 -18.26
N ILE A 631 8.85 9.88 -17.32
CA ILE A 631 7.98 9.31 -16.28
C ILE A 631 7.44 10.43 -15.38
N TYR A 632 8.32 11.27 -14.84
CA TYR A 632 7.95 12.35 -13.94
C TYR A 632 7.04 13.39 -14.62
N LYS A 633 7.25 13.68 -15.91
CA LYS A 633 6.36 14.56 -16.67
C LYS A 633 4.91 14.08 -16.65
N GLN A 634 4.67 12.77 -16.81
CA GLN A 634 3.32 12.20 -16.73
C GLN A 634 2.70 12.38 -15.34
N ILE A 635 3.51 12.29 -14.29
CA ILE A 635 3.08 12.50 -12.91
C ILE A 635 2.78 13.98 -12.67
N TYR A 636 3.66 14.87 -13.13
CA TYR A 636 3.47 16.31 -12.99
C TYR A 636 2.27 16.82 -13.81
N GLU A 637 2.02 16.28 -15.00
CA GLU A 637 0.81 16.58 -15.79
C GLU A 637 -0.48 16.16 -15.04
N LEU A 638 -0.43 15.07 -14.28
CA LEU A 638 -1.56 14.63 -13.46
C LEU A 638 -1.81 15.58 -12.28
N VAL A 639 -0.78 15.91 -11.50
CA VAL A 639 -0.95 16.58 -10.20
C VAL A 639 -0.58 18.06 -10.22
N GLY A 640 0.27 18.50 -11.15
CA GLY A 640 0.87 19.84 -11.16
C GLY A 640 -0.15 20.95 -11.40
N CYS A 641 -1.19 20.70 -12.21
CA CYS A 641 -2.26 21.66 -12.41
C CYS A 641 -2.98 22.03 -11.11
N LEU A 642 -3.09 21.09 -10.18
CA LEU A 642 -3.68 21.32 -8.87
C LEU A 642 -2.80 22.25 -8.02
N PHE A 643 -1.50 21.93 -7.96
CA PHE A 643 -0.54 22.75 -7.17
C PHE A 643 -0.41 24.17 -7.71
N ASN A 644 -0.54 24.39 -9.00
CA ASN A 644 -0.54 25.72 -9.61
C ASN A 644 -1.80 26.55 -9.30
N ARG A 645 -2.88 25.92 -8.83
CA ARG A 645 -4.14 26.58 -8.45
C ARG A 645 -4.24 26.86 -6.95
N ILE A 646 -3.28 26.42 -6.13
CA ILE A 646 -3.29 26.67 -4.69
C ILE A 646 -3.30 28.17 -4.44
N LYS A 647 -4.32 28.64 -3.73
CA LYS A 647 -4.45 30.03 -3.31
C LYS A 647 -3.83 30.21 -1.94
N LEU A 648 -2.97 31.22 -1.81
CA LEU A 648 -2.42 31.59 -0.53
C LEU A 648 -3.50 32.19 0.37
N SER A 649 -3.44 31.92 1.67
CA SER A 649 -4.27 32.62 2.65
C SER A 649 -3.99 34.14 2.59
N LYS A 650 -4.93 34.96 3.11
CA LYS A 650 -4.77 36.42 3.10
C LYS A 650 -3.43 36.86 3.65
N ASN A 651 -2.99 36.34 4.79
CA ASN A 651 -1.71 36.67 5.41
C ASN A 651 -0.50 36.28 4.57
N LEU A 652 -0.56 35.09 3.93
CA LEU A 652 0.50 34.62 3.05
C LEU A 652 0.56 35.44 1.77
N LEU A 653 -0.59 35.92 1.28
CA LEU A 653 -0.67 36.80 0.12
C LEU A 653 -0.09 38.21 0.46
N GLU A 654 -0.41 38.75 1.61
CA GLU A 654 0.18 40.04 2.11
C GLU A 654 1.70 39.91 2.22
N ARG A 655 2.20 38.80 2.79
CA ARG A 655 3.63 38.49 2.88
C ARG A 655 4.28 38.45 1.48
N LYS A 656 3.68 37.74 0.55
CA LYS A 656 4.17 37.66 -0.83
C LYS A 656 4.21 39.03 -1.49
N GLN A 657 3.17 39.83 -1.34
CA GLN A 657 3.09 41.16 -1.94
C GLN A 657 4.18 42.10 -1.38
N LEU A 658 4.36 42.08 -0.06
CA LEU A 658 5.41 42.84 0.59
C LEU A 658 6.81 42.42 0.10
N PHE A 659 7.08 41.13 0.09
CA PHE A 659 8.37 40.59 -0.32
C PHE A 659 8.67 40.88 -1.80
N THR A 660 7.67 40.77 -2.66
CA THR A 660 7.80 41.12 -4.08
C THR A 660 8.20 42.59 -4.24
N LYS A 661 7.57 43.49 -3.51
CA LYS A 661 7.94 44.92 -3.51
C LYS A 661 9.37 45.17 -3.01
N ILE A 662 9.79 44.47 -1.95
CA ILE A 662 11.17 44.56 -1.44
C ILE A 662 12.16 44.09 -2.50
N ILE A 663 11.88 42.93 -3.13
CA ILE A 663 12.73 42.37 -4.21
C ILE A 663 12.88 43.38 -5.36
N GLU A 664 11.75 43.88 -5.88
CA GLU A 664 11.74 44.88 -6.97
C GLU A 664 12.45 46.15 -6.62
N SER A 665 12.32 46.60 -5.38
CA SER A 665 12.85 47.89 -4.93
C SER A 665 14.31 47.84 -4.51
N THR A 666 14.85 46.69 -4.12
CA THR A 666 16.17 46.57 -3.48
C THR A 666 17.11 45.60 -4.17
N GLY A 667 16.62 44.76 -5.07
CA GLY A 667 17.37 43.67 -5.65
C GLY A 667 17.60 42.48 -4.67
N ALA A 668 16.86 42.42 -3.58
CA ALA A 668 16.91 41.37 -2.60
C ALA A 668 16.38 40.05 -3.19
N LYS A 669 16.60 38.91 -2.52
CA LYS A 669 16.05 37.61 -2.84
C LYS A 669 15.21 37.10 -1.68
N ALA A 670 14.12 36.43 -2.01
CA ALA A 670 13.34 35.73 -1.00
C ALA A 670 13.92 34.33 -0.78
N TYR A 671 13.95 33.88 0.47
CA TYR A 671 14.55 32.63 0.88
C TYR A 671 13.74 31.99 2.03
N PHE A 672 13.91 30.67 2.20
CA PHE A 672 13.42 29.97 3.38
C PHE A 672 14.52 29.03 3.92
N ALA A 673 14.46 28.70 5.21
CA ALA A 673 15.37 27.72 5.82
C ALA A 673 14.63 26.44 6.18
N THR A 674 15.37 25.33 6.20
CA THR A 674 14.89 24.05 6.72
C THR A 674 15.35 23.88 8.19
N GLU A 675 14.79 22.89 8.88
CA GLU A 675 15.20 22.54 10.25
C GLU A 675 16.71 22.25 10.38
N GLY A 676 17.36 21.82 9.30
CA GLY A 676 18.82 21.64 9.23
C GLY A 676 19.65 22.92 9.06
N GLY A 677 19.00 24.06 8.95
CA GLY A 677 19.65 25.38 8.86
C GLY A 677 20.15 25.77 7.46
N ASN A 678 19.82 25.01 6.43
CA ASN A 678 20.14 25.34 5.04
C ASN A 678 19.08 26.30 4.47
N GLU A 679 19.51 27.27 3.68
CA GLU A 679 18.66 28.30 3.09
C GLU A 679 18.51 28.12 1.57
N TYR A 680 17.33 28.44 1.07
CA TYR A 680 16.92 28.20 -0.32
C TYR A 680 16.11 29.36 -0.85
N GLU A 681 16.31 29.67 -2.14
CA GLU A 681 15.55 30.71 -2.81
C GLU A 681 14.07 30.30 -2.97
N VAL A 682 13.17 31.24 -2.69
CA VAL A 682 11.74 31.08 -2.97
C VAL A 682 11.51 31.24 -4.46
N ILE A 683 11.16 30.16 -5.14
CA ILE A 683 11.02 30.14 -6.60
C ILE A 683 9.55 29.98 -7.00
N ARG A 684 8.72 29.32 -6.18
CA ARG A 684 7.38 28.87 -6.56
C ARG A 684 6.28 29.42 -5.68
N GLU A 685 5.05 29.36 -6.21
CA GLU A 685 3.86 29.76 -5.47
C GLU A 685 3.73 29.05 -4.13
N GLN A 686 3.99 27.75 -4.09
CA GLN A 686 3.88 26.94 -2.88
C GLN A 686 4.95 27.28 -1.82
N ASP A 687 6.11 27.80 -2.22
CA ASP A 687 7.17 28.20 -1.28
C ASP A 687 6.71 29.36 -0.39
N TRP A 688 5.78 30.18 -0.87
CA TRP A 688 5.17 31.26 -0.10
C TRP A 688 4.30 30.77 1.06
N ALA A 689 3.90 29.52 1.05
CA ALA A 689 3.11 28.89 2.13
C ALA A 689 3.96 28.34 3.30
N ARG A 690 5.29 28.53 3.27
CA ARG A 690 6.19 28.10 4.35
C ARG A 690 5.96 28.89 5.64
N ASP A 691 6.17 28.24 6.80
CA ASP A 691 6.03 28.87 8.11
C ASP A 691 6.87 30.14 8.21
N TRP A 692 8.11 30.01 7.78
CA TRP A 692 9.09 31.06 7.86
C TRP A 692 9.70 31.34 6.49
N ILE A 693 9.69 32.57 6.09
CA ILE A 693 10.33 33.11 4.88
C ILE A 693 11.05 34.40 5.20
N GLY A 694 12.24 34.57 4.61
CA GLY A 694 12.97 35.79 4.65
C GLY A 694 13.11 36.42 3.26
N VAL A 695 13.40 37.71 3.24
CA VAL A 695 13.84 38.43 2.04
C VAL A 695 15.01 39.34 2.41
N GLY A 696 16.10 39.26 1.61
CA GLY A 696 17.28 40.05 1.99
C GLY A 696 18.35 40.16 0.91
N ILE A 697 19.40 40.90 1.25
CA ILE A 697 20.55 41.20 0.38
C ILE A 697 21.79 40.67 1.05
N VAL A 698 22.53 39.82 0.38
CA VAL A 698 23.81 39.29 0.84
C VAL A 698 24.91 40.33 0.62
N LEU A 699 25.63 40.68 1.68
CA LEU A 699 26.71 41.68 1.72
C LEU A 699 27.94 41.03 2.37
N GLY A 700 28.68 40.21 1.64
CA GLY A 700 29.76 39.40 2.17
C GLY A 700 29.27 38.41 3.22
N ASP A 701 29.77 38.52 4.46
CA ASP A 701 29.36 37.66 5.59
C ASP A 701 28.04 38.08 6.26
N TYR A 702 27.43 39.17 5.81
CA TYR A 702 26.23 39.74 6.40
C TYR A 702 25.05 39.68 5.45
N TYR A 703 23.86 39.65 6.05
CA TYR A 703 22.60 39.60 5.35
C TYR A 703 21.69 40.70 5.87
N ALA A 704 21.44 41.72 5.08
CA ALA A 704 20.44 42.75 5.36
C ALA A 704 19.07 42.16 4.99
N CYS A 705 18.24 41.82 5.97
CA CYS A 705 17.04 41.07 5.70
C CYS A 705 15.86 41.40 6.60
N LEU A 706 14.69 40.98 6.11
CA LEU A 706 13.44 40.87 6.84
C LEU A 706 13.02 39.42 6.84
N GLU A 707 12.62 38.93 7.99
CA GLU A 707 12.05 37.60 8.18
C GLU A 707 10.61 37.71 8.64
N TRP A 708 9.76 36.84 8.11
CA TRP A 708 8.36 36.77 8.48
C TRP A 708 7.97 35.32 8.81
N GLU A 709 7.70 35.09 10.08
CA GLU A 709 7.17 33.87 10.60
C GLU A 709 5.64 33.96 10.69
N ALA A 710 4.93 33.00 10.07
CA ALA A 710 3.48 32.87 10.17
C ALA A 710 3.13 32.03 11.41
N VAL A 711 2.90 32.66 12.54
CA VAL A 711 2.56 32.02 13.81
C VAL A 711 1.05 31.90 13.94
N LYS A 712 0.55 30.70 14.32
CA LYS A 712 -0.86 30.50 14.69
C LYS A 712 -1.12 31.00 16.11
N ASP A 713 -2.06 31.94 16.26
CA ASP A 713 -2.60 32.37 17.55
C ASP A 713 -4.03 31.85 17.76
N GLU A 714 -4.61 32.12 18.93
CA GLU A 714 -5.97 31.71 19.31
C GLU A 714 -7.07 32.22 18.38
N ASN A 715 -6.76 33.23 17.54
CA ASN A 715 -7.71 33.88 16.61
C ASN A 715 -7.37 33.58 15.12
N GLY A 716 -6.41 32.70 14.85
CA GLY A 716 -6.14 32.20 13.54
C GLY A 716 -4.76 32.49 12.96
N ASN A 717 -4.23 33.73 12.96
CA ASN A 717 -2.90 34.00 12.40
C ASN A 717 -2.24 35.25 12.98
N ARG A 718 -1.08 35.08 13.58
CA ARG A 718 -0.21 36.14 14.07
C ARG A 718 1.01 36.25 13.16
N LYS A 719 1.39 37.45 12.76
CA LYS A 719 2.65 37.66 12.06
C LYS A 719 3.73 38.03 13.08
N ASN A 720 4.86 37.35 13.02
CA ASN A 720 6.09 37.74 13.66
C ASN A 720 7.07 38.20 12.59
N VAL A 721 7.45 39.46 12.60
CA VAL A 721 8.29 40.06 11.56
C VAL A 721 9.52 40.64 12.24
N GLU A 722 10.68 40.18 11.83
CA GLU A 722 11.98 40.59 12.29
C GLU A 722 12.76 41.23 11.14
N ILE A 723 13.36 42.41 11.40
CA ILE A 723 14.17 43.11 10.40
C ILE A 723 15.54 43.42 11.02
N GLY A 724 16.62 43.23 10.21
CA GLY A 724 17.95 43.53 10.74
C GLY A 724 19.12 43.02 9.94
N ILE A 725 20.19 42.71 10.65
CA ILE A 725 21.43 42.15 10.11
C ILE A 725 21.62 40.76 10.67
N ARG A 726 21.71 39.83 9.76
CA ARG A 726 21.87 38.43 10.02
C ARG A 726 23.17 37.89 9.40
N LYS A 727 23.65 36.73 9.84
CA LYS A 727 24.72 36.00 9.15
C LYS A 727 24.31 35.64 7.72
N ALA A 728 25.21 35.73 6.78
CA ALA A 728 24.97 35.19 5.44
C ALA A 728 24.83 33.64 5.48
N PRO A 729 24.14 33.01 4.51
CA PRO A 729 23.86 31.57 4.49
C PRO A 729 25.08 30.67 4.70
N THR A 730 26.21 31.06 4.10
CA THR A 730 27.48 30.29 4.12
C THR A 730 28.42 30.71 5.21
N SER A 731 28.03 31.64 6.09
CA SER A 731 28.90 32.18 7.13
C SER A 731 28.47 31.81 8.55
N HIS A 732 29.37 31.97 9.51
CA HIS A 732 29.12 31.70 10.92
C HIS A 732 29.20 33.05 11.72
N VAL A 733 28.42 33.12 12.78
CA VAL A 733 28.53 34.27 13.73
C VAL A 733 29.83 34.11 14.51
N THR A 734 30.76 35.06 14.35
CA THR A 734 32.01 35.15 15.10
C THR A 734 32.11 36.49 15.84
N GLN A 735 32.93 36.56 16.89
CA GLN A 735 33.13 37.78 17.62
C GLN A 735 33.80 38.87 16.73
N GLU A 736 34.73 38.46 15.87
CA GLU A 736 35.38 39.35 14.91
C GLU A 736 34.38 40.02 13.97
N ARG A 737 33.41 39.23 13.40
CA ARG A 737 32.36 39.77 12.56
C ARG A 737 31.37 40.66 13.33
N ARG A 738 31.11 40.36 14.60
CA ARG A 738 30.31 41.23 15.46
C ARG A 738 31.02 42.55 15.68
N ASP A 739 32.32 42.51 15.99
CA ASP A 739 33.14 43.69 16.25
C ASP A 739 33.28 44.58 15.01
N ALA A 740 33.29 44.00 13.82
CA ALA A 740 33.36 44.72 12.55
C ALA A 740 32.14 45.63 12.29
N ILE A 741 30.97 45.29 12.85
CA ILE A 741 29.72 46.06 12.68
C ILE A 741 29.20 46.65 13.99
N LYS A 742 29.98 46.63 15.10
CA LYS A 742 29.54 47.08 16.43
C LYS A 742 29.21 48.58 16.50
N ASP A 743 29.82 49.37 15.63
CA ASP A 743 29.62 50.82 15.58
C ASP A 743 28.53 51.25 14.58
N LEU A 744 27.77 50.29 13.99
CA LEU A 744 26.60 50.61 13.21
C LEU A 744 25.53 51.17 14.17
N VAL A 745 25.19 52.44 13.98
CA VAL A 745 24.17 53.09 14.77
C VAL A 745 22.78 52.69 14.24
N LEU A 746 22.32 51.59 14.73
CA LEU A 746 20.97 51.13 14.45
C LEU A 746 20.09 51.40 15.68
N ASP A 747 19.50 52.62 15.71
CA ASP A 747 18.58 53.00 16.78
C ASP A 747 17.44 51.97 16.87
N SER A 748 17.15 51.52 18.10
CA SER A 748 16.09 50.55 18.39
C SER A 748 16.36 49.07 18.03
N TYR A 749 17.57 48.67 17.60
CA TYR A 749 17.93 47.31 17.36
C TYR A 749 18.49 46.62 18.60
N GLN A 750 18.08 45.36 18.78
CA GLN A 750 18.60 44.49 19.83
C GLN A 750 19.80 43.72 19.28
N GLN A 751 20.84 43.60 20.09
CA GLN A 751 21.96 42.73 19.77
C GLN A 751 21.68 41.33 20.30
N GLU A 752 21.83 40.30 19.46
CA GLU A 752 21.76 38.94 19.91
C GLU A 752 23.06 38.51 20.58
N THR A 753 22.98 38.05 21.83
CA THR A 753 24.15 37.69 22.66
C THR A 753 24.50 36.20 22.58
N ASN A 754 23.61 35.36 22.10
CA ASN A 754 23.80 33.90 21.91
C ASN A 754 24.22 33.59 20.47
N ASN A 755 24.75 32.38 20.23
CA ASN A 755 25.18 31.94 18.90
C ASN A 755 24.00 31.76 17.91
N GLY A 756 23.12 32.72 17.84
CA GLY A 756 21.97 32.78 16.98
C GLY A 756 22.29 33.19 15.54
N TRP A 757 21.25 33.39 14.79
CA TRP A 757 21.32 33.75 13.38
C TRP A 757 21.53 35.24 13.16
N TRP A 758 21.12 36.09 14.14
CA TRP A 758 21.12 37.53 14.06
C TRP A 758 22.38 38.16 14.68
N TYR A 759 22.85 39.23 14.07
CA TYR A 759 23.78 40.19 14.70
C TYR A 759 23.02 41.29 15.42
N TYR A 760 22.04 41.86 14.70
CA TYR A 760 21.14 42.90 15.19
C TYR A 760 19.77 42.69 14.58
N TRP A 761 18.73 42.84 15.37
CA TRP A 761 17.35 42.73 14.92
C TRP A 761 16.39 43.63 15.71
N ARG A 762 15.23 43.93 15.11
CA ARG A 762 14.09 44.54 15.79
C ARG A 762 12.77 43.98 15.26
N ASP A 763 11.70 44.17 16.06
CA ASP A 763 10.35 43.87 15.62
C ASP A 763 9.93 44.82 14.49
N GLY A 764 9.56 44.25 13.35
CA GLY A 764 9.07 44.93 12.17
C GLY A 764 7.56 44.87 11.98
N SER A 765 6.83 44.19 12.89
CA SER A 765 5.40 43.91 12.75
C SER A 765 4.52 45.14 12.59
N ASN A 766 4.94 46.30 13.14
CA ASN A 766 4.19 47.53 13.10
C ASN A 766 4.68 48.53 12.05
N LEU A 767 5.69 48.18 11.25
CA LEU A 767 6.21 49.05 10.21
C LEU A 767 5.34 48.97 8.94
N SER A 768 5.19 50.11 8.26
CA SER A 768 4.63 50.16 6.93
C SER A 768 5.59 49.56 5.90
N GLU A 769 5.05 49.18 4.73
CA GLU A 769 5.86 48.64 3.63
C GLU A 769 7.02 49.56 3.22
N ASP A 770 6.77 50.87 3.12
CA ASP A 770 7.79 51.86 2.74
C ASP A 770 8.86 52.02 3.83
N GLU A 771 8.48 51.96 5.10
CA GLU A 771 9.43 52.00 6.23
C GLU A 771 10.33 50.77 6.22
N ILE A 772 9.79 49.58 5.95
CA ILE A 772 10.54 48.31 5.82
C ILE A 772 11.56 48.44 4.66
N ILE A 773 11.12 48.87 3.49
CA ILE A 773 11.99 49.02 2.30
C ILE A 773 13.12 50.02 2.60
N ASN A 774 12.79 51.16 3.19
CA ASN A 774 13.78 52.18 3.54
C ASN A 774 14.77 51.69 4.58
N GLU A 775 14.33 50.88 5.52
CA GLU A 775 15.19 50.31 6.56
C GLU A 775 16.18 49.30 5.98
N ILE A 776 15.71 48.38 5.09
CA ILE A 776 16.60 47.44 4.40
C ILE A 776 17.64 48.16 3.55
N ARG A 777 17.27 49.26 2.87
CA ARG A 777 18.20 50.13 2.11
C ARG A 777 19.21 50.80 3.02
N LYS A 778 18.77 51.31 4.16
CA LYS A 778 19.65 51.95 5.15
C LYS A 778 20.67 50.92 5.66
N ILE A 779 20.24 49.78 6.13
CA ILE A 779 21.11 48.68 6.59
C ILE A 779 22.12 48.29 5.50
N LYS A 780 21.65 48.14 4.27
CA LYS A 780 22.52 47.82 3.13
C LYS A 780 23.64 48.85 2.98
N THR A 781 23.29 50.14 2.95
CA THR A 781 24.26 51.23 2.76
C THR A 781 25.26 51.27 3.90
N GLU A 782 24.81 51.18 5.15
CA GLU A 782 25.68 51.17 6.32
C GLU A 782 26.67 50.01 6.35
N ILE A 783 26.24 48.82 5.94
CA ILE A 783 27.14 47.64 5.83
C ILE A 783 28.14 47.85 4.68
N GLU A 784 27.70 48.28 3.51
CA GLU A 784 28.57 48.52 2.34
C GLU A 784 29.66 49.56 2.66
N ASP A 785 29.32 50.61 3.37
CA ASP A 785 30.29 51.65 3.76
C ASP A 785 31.30 51.09 4.76
N LYS A 786 30.90 50.26 5.72
CA LYS A 786 31.82 49.59 6.66
C LYS A 786 32.74 48.58 5.98
N ILE A 787 32.24 47.79 5.06
CA ILE A 787 33.06 46.80 4.32
C ILE A 787 34.09 47.48 3.42
N LYS A 788 33.74 48.59 2.77
CA LYS A 788 34.68 49.39 1.97
C LYS A 788 35.78 50.04 2.80
N ILE A 789 35.53 50.39 4.08
CA ILE A 789 36.53 50.92 4.99
C ILE A 789 37.47 49.84 5.51
N SER A 790 37.03 48.57 5.51
CA SER A 790 37.81 47.45 6.01
C SER A 790 38.66 46.79 4.92
N GLN A 791 38.49 47.08 3.63
CA GLN A 791 39.34 46.74 2.48
C GLN A 791 40.38 47.84 2.22
#